data_ff530d65b9c65a1525fcd2cd63977bd9
#
_entry.id   ff530d65b9c65a1525fcd2cd63977bd9
#
_cell.length_a   1.000
_cell.length_b   1.000
_cell.length_c   1.000
_cell.angle_alpha   90.00
_cell.angle_beta   90.00
_cell.angle_gamma   90.00
#
_symmetry.space_group_name_H-M   'P 1'
#
loop_
_entity.id
_entity.type
_entity.pdbx_description
1 polymer ?
#
loop_
_entity_poly.entity_id
_entity_poly.type
_entity_poly.pdbx_seq_one_letter_code
_entity_poly.pdbx_strand_id
1 'polypeptide(L)'
;MATNNRTYAHNNMIDEGTMSTGNTRGDISKENSCCESEEEYASRLTKQDESEQTIQNGSSRSNSEGFIDMPAPSTLSQGTPPKSLHQEERMRRKLQFFFMNPIEKWQARRKFPYKFVVQIVKIILVTMQLCLFAHSRYNHINYTWDNRIAFSHLFLRGWDSSREVESYPPSVGPFALYEKAEFFDTIDYAIKGYAALNRSIGPYDYPTNDNSMAVMKLCLYNYREGIIFGFNESYIFNPEIERLCESLPANVTTIGVQKYLSQRDVEVSFSSLVKASLEFAIKTVNFKAYGGPLSAPDCFKFNITICFDNRDHDGQMLLSLDADAMRLHCNGDVDFISDAEFDAILRSILNIFVLLVCLLSFALCARALYRAYLLRCQTIRFFRANFNKELSFEGRLEFVNFWYIMILFNDVLLILGSALKEQIERKFLVVDQWDTCSLFLGVGNLLVWFGVLRYLGFFKTYNVVILTLKKAAPKIFRFLVAALLIYAGFAFCGWLILGPYHMKFRSLATTSECLFSLINGDDMFATFSTLSSKANWLWLFCQLYLYSFISLYIYVVLSLFISVIMDAYDTIKCYYRDGFPISDLREFVGTRTEEDLVSGIFMNNMDDFERSTIMDTVYKVCCCGCCDRFNNGSSPSGPTGYTSLDSIMK
;
A
#
# COMPACT_ATOMS: atom_id res chain seq x y z
N MET A 1 -23.09 13.84 45.90
CA MET A 1 -23.57 15.17 46.35
C MET A 1 -23.12 16.19 45.33
N ALA A 2 -24.14 16.86 44.73
CA ALA A 2 -24.13 18.13 43.98
C ALA A 2 -23.26 18.21 42.72
N THR A 3 -23.73 17.94 41.51
CA THR A 3 -24.49 18.78 40.52
C THR A 3 -24.02 20.23 40.40
N ASN A 4 -23.47 20.57 39.23
CA ASN A 4 -23.81 21.84 38.61
C ASN A 4 -23.68 21.76 37.06
N ASN A 5 -24.85 21.75 36.42
CA ASN A 5 -25.12 22.10 35.03
C ASN A 5 -24.90 23.61 34.83
N ARG A 6 -24.31 24.03 33.73
CA ARG A 6 -24.58 25.33 33.11
C ARG A 6 -24.67 25.22 31.61
N THR A 7 -25.91 25.15 31.18
CA THR A 7 -26.45 25.51 29.84
C THR A 7 -26.25 27.00 29.61
N TYR A 8 -25.81 27.38 28.38
CA TYR A 8 -26.14 28.68 27.80
C TYR A 8 -26.65 28.52 26.38
N ALA A 9 -27.88 29.07 26.24
CA ALA A 9 -28.65 29.08 25.03
C ALA A 9 -28.41 30.35 24.21
N HIS A 10 -28.65 30.22 22.91
CA HIS A 10 -29.21 31.14 21.92
C HIS A 10 -28.88 32.64 21.98
N ASN A 11 -28.45 33.14 20.82
CA ASN A 11 -29.20 34.25 20.19
C ASN A 11 -28.97 34.29 18.66
N ASN A 12 -30.09 34.20 17.94
CA ASN A 12 -30.29 34.56 16.55
C ASN A 12 -30.14 36.08 16.40
N MET A 13 -29.55 36.54 15.29
CA MET A 13 -29.97 37.80 14.67
C MET A 13 -29.90 37.68 13.14
N ILE A 14 -31.04 37.77 12.57
CA ILE A 14 -31.41 37.98 11.16
C ILE A 14 -31.08 39.44 10.84
N ASP A 15 -30.44 39.71 9.71
CA ASP A 15 -30.64 40.99 9.03
C ASP A 15 -30.67 40.79 7.52
N GLU A 16 -31.82 41.09 6.95
CA GLU A 16 -32.15 41.22 5.53
C GLU A 16 -31.60 42.57 5.02
N GLY A 17 -30.98 42.55 3.87
CA GLY A 17 -30.60 43.77 3.14
C GLY A 17 -30.71 43.53 1.64
N THR A 18 -31.84 43.88 1.10
CA THR A 18 -32.25 43.96 -0.31
C THR A 18 -31.42 44.98 -1.12
N MET A 19 -31.40 44.73 -2.43
CA MET A 19 -31.21 45.60 -3.59
C MET A 19 -29.81 45.75 -4.21
N SER A 20 -29.60 45.21 -5.41
CA SER A 20 -29.68 46.02 -6.62
C SER A 20 -29.47 45.16 -7.89
N THR A 21 -30.40 45.23 -8.77
CA THR A 21 -30.37 44.80 -10.18
C THR A 21 -29.29 45.53 -10.95
N GLY A 22 -28.34 44.81 -11.52
CA GLY A 22 -27.38 45.32 -12.49
C GLY A 22 -27.26 44.36 -13.66
N ASN A 23 -27.97 44.66 -14.72
CA ASN A 23 -27.95 43.99 -16.02
C ASN A 23 -26.61 44.32 -16.71
N THR A 24 -25.74 43.33 -16.90
CA THR A 24 -24.64 43.41 -17.86
C THR A 24 -24.57 42.13 -18.67
N ARG A 25 -25.02 42.28 -19.88
CA ARG A 25 -24.84 41.40 -21.03
C ARG A 25 -23.38 41.53 -21.50
N GLY A 26 -22.59 40.49 -21.33
CA GLY A 26 -21.21 40.47 -21.82
C GLY A 26 -20.46 39.28 -21.20
N ASP A 27 -20.11 38.36 -22.05
CA ASP A 27 -19.11 37.31 -21.97
C ASP A 27 -19.59 35.87 -22.24
N ILE A 28 -20.00 35.66 -23.49
CA ILE A 28 -20.11 34.33 -24.11
C ILE A 28 -18.84 33.99 -24.95
N SER A 29 -17.78 34.77 -24.85
CA SER A 29 -16.57 34.60 -25.71
C SER A 29 -15.34 34.02 -25.04
N LYS A 30 -15.41 33.54 -23.79
CA LYS A 30 -14.22 32.99 -23.09
C LYS A 30 -14.18 31.45 -22.94
N GLU A 31 -15.24 30.73 -23.30
CA GLU A 31 -15.24 29.26 -23.21
C GLU A 31 -14.63 28.54 -24.43
N ASN A 32 -14.34 29.23 -25.55
CA ASN A 32 -13.75 28.62 -26.74
C ASN A 32 -12.21 28.58 -26.75
N SER A 33 -11.54 29.17 -25.74
CA SER A 33 -10.07 29.34 -25.75
C SER A 33 -9.28 28.13 -25.27
N CYS A 34 -9.88 27.11 -24.65
CA CYS A 34 -9.14 25.97 -24.11
C CYS A 34 -8.86 24.85 -25.11
N CYS A 35 -9.63 24.77 -26.20
CA CYS A 35 -9.36 23.76 -27.24
C CYS A 35 -8.38 24.24 -28.32
N GLU A 36 -8.22 25.55 -28.49
CA GLU A 36 -7.32 26.13 -29.52
C GLU A 36 -5.82 25.99 -29.18
N SER A 37 -5.46 25.83 -27.91
CA SER A 37 -4.04 25.77 -27.52
C SER A 37 -3.34 24.44 -27.83
N GLU A 38 -4.05 23.32 -27.93
CA GLU A 38 -3.45 22.02 -28.31
C GLU A 38 -3.39 21.83 -29.84
N GLU A 39 -4.32 22.41 -30.62
CA GLU A 39 -4.26 22.41 -32.07
C GLU A 39 -3.15 23.35 -32.61
N GLU A 40 -2.92 24.47 -31.94
CA GLU A 40 -1.84 25.40 -32.30
C GLU A 40 -0.45 24.79 -32.00
N TYR A 41 -0.32 23.95 -30.96
CA TYR A 41 0.94 23.24 -30.67
C TYR A 41 1.16 22.05 -31.62
N ALA A 42 0.11 21.34 -32.01
CA ALA A 42 0.17 20.28 -33.01
C ALA A 42 0.46 20.83 -34.43
N SER A 43 -0.11 22.01 -34.78
CA SER A 43 0.12 22.65 -36.07
C SER A 43 1.51 23.29 -36.19
N ARG A 44 2.17 23.63 -35.07
CA ARG A 44 3.59 24.08 -35.07
C ARG A 44 4.58 22.93 -35.24
N LEU A 45 4.25 21.74 -34.75
CA LEU A 45 5.08 20.53 -34.97
C LEU A 45 4.97 19.99 -36.39
N THR A 46 3.79 20.10 -37.05
CA THR A 46 3.64 19.71 -38.47
C THR A 46 4.22 20.70 -39.45
N LYS A 47 4.33 21.99 -39.08
CA LYS A 47 4.97 23.01 -39.93
C LYS A 47 6.50 22.99 -39.90
N GLN A 48 7.11 22.29 -38.96
CA GLN A 48 8.59 22.11 -38.96
C GLN A 48 9.06 20.96 -39.86
N ASP A 49 8.20 19.99 -40.16
CA ASP A 49 8.52 18.88 -41.08
C ASP A 49 8.20 19.18 -42.56
N GLU A 50 7.45 20.23 -42.88
CA GLU A 50 7.12 20.62 -44.27
C GLU A 50 8.12 21.61 -44.91
N SER A 51 9.12 22.09 -44.18
CA SER A 51 10.07 23.07 -44.74
C SER A 51 11.32 22.46 -45.41
N GLU A 52 11.44 21.13 -45.49
CA GLU A 52 12.59 20.47 -46.11
C GLU A 52 12.33 19.74 -47.44
N GLN A 53 11.11 19.77 -48.01
CA GLN A 53 10.82 19.17 -49.32
C GLN A 53 10.01 20.08 -50.24
N THR A 54 10.61 21.19 -50.71
CA THR A 54 10.09 21.90 -51.86
C THR A 54 11.22 22.48 -52.70
N ILE A 55 11.89 21.66 -53.45
CA ILE A 55 12.55 22.00 -54.69
C ILE A 55 12.45 20.78 -55.60
N GLN A 56 11.54 20.74 -56.56
CA GLN A 56 11.69 20.40 -57.94
C GLN A 56 10.36 20.10 -58.64
N ASN A 57 10.22 20.82 -59.71
CA ASN A 57 9.51 20.54 -60.94
C ASN A 57 8.05 20.94 -61.11
N GLY A 58 8.00 21.96 -61.92
CA GLY A 58 6.89 22.59 -62.54
C GLY A 58 6.38 21.90 -63.80
N SER A 59 5.34 22.50 -64.27
CA SER A 59 4.86 22.61 -65.67
C SER A 59 3.70 21.73 -66.14
N SER A 60 2.73 22.46 -66.58
CA SER A 60 1.77 22.41 -67.71
C SER A 60 0.35 21.89 -67.40
N ARG A 61 -0.57 22.79 -67.37
CA ARG A 61 -1.66 23.23 -68.27
C ARG A 61 -2.36 22.12 -69.08
N SER A 62 -3.69 21.90 -68.94
CA SER A 62 -4.71 22.46 -69.84
C SER A 62 -6.08 21.83 -69.58
N ASN A 63 -7.10 22.66 -69.82
CA ASN A 63 -8.54 22.46 -69.82
C ASN A 63 -9.05 21.28 -70.67
N SER A 64 -10.19 20.68 -70.28
CA SER A 64 -11.41 20.74 -71.12
C SER A 64 -12.59 20.02 -70.46
N GLU A 65 -13.72 20.64 -70.62
CA GLU A 65 -15.10 20.17 -70.32
C GLU A 65 -15.47 18.97 -71.21
N GLY A 66 -16.30 18.07 -70.69
CA GLY A 66 -16.89 16.98 -71.45
C GLY A 66 -18.00 16.29 -70.70
N PHE A 67 -19.21 16.77 -70.94
CA PHE A 67 -20.51 16.17 -70.64
C PHE A 67 -20.70 14.92 -71.48
N ILE A 68 -21.03 13.70 -70.96
CA ILE A 68 -21.73 12.60 -71.67
C ILE A 68 -22.32 11.59 -70.70
N ASP A 69 -23.64 11.43 -70.76
CA ASP A 69 -24.57 10.30 -70.64
C ASP A 69 -24.30 9.13 -69.74
N MET A 70 -25.35 8.89 -68.88
CA MET A 70 -25.65 7.63 -68.25
C MET A 70 -26.12 6.57 -69.22
N PRO A 71 -25.77 5.30 -68.99
CA PRO A 71 -26.64 4.17 -69.33
C PRO A 71 -27.11 3.41 -68.06
N ALA A 72 -28.35 2.88 -68.19
CA ALA A 72 -29.17 2.22 -67.22
C ALA A 72 -28.62 0.91 -66.66
N PRO A 73 -29.18 0.36 -65.56
CA PRO A 73 -28.55 -0.62 -64.70
C PRO A 73 -28.62 -2.04 -65.26
N SER A 74 -27.47 -2.67 -65.37
CA SER A 74 -27.36 -4.10 -65.64
C SER A 74 -27.17 -4.84 -64.33
N THR A 75 -28.05 -5.78 -64.05
CA THR A 75 -28.09 -6.94 -63.18
C THR A 75 -26.85 -7.16 -62.29
N LEU A 76 -27.04 -7.04 -60.96
CA LEU A 76 -26.13 -7.44 -59.91
C LEU A 76 -25.83 -8.94 -60.00
N SER A 77 -24.65 -9.32 -60.42
CA SER A 77 -24.03 -10.57 -60.04
C SER A 77 -23.54 -10.42 -58.60
N GLN A 78 -24.06 -11.21 -57.70
CA GLN A 78 -23.55 -11.42 -56.32
C GLN A 78 -22.12 -12.01 -56.41
N GLY A 79 -21.13 -11.16 -56.62
CA GLY A 79 -19.75 -11.49 -56.42
C GLY A 79 -19.43 -11.63 -54.94
N THR A 80 -18.98 -12.77 -54.50
CA THR A 80 -18.42 -13.00 -53.17
C THR A 80 -17.38 -11.90 -52.87
N PRO A 81 -17.46 -11.19 -51.74
CA PRO A 81 -16.52 -10.09 -51.43
C PRO A 81 -15.09 -10.63 -51.42
N PRO A 82 -14.11 -9.87 -51.89
CA PRO A 82 -12.71 -10.29 -51.97
C PRO A 82 -12.23 -10.75 -50.60
N LYS A 83 -11.47 -11.85 -50.53
CA LYS A 83 -11.01 -12.50 -49.28
C LYS A 83 -10.38 -11.53 -48.28
N SER A 84 -9.80 -10.42 -48.72
CA SER A 84 -9.24 -9.35 -47.88
C SER A 84 -10.30 -8.59 -47.09
N LEU A 85 -11.45 -8.27 -47.69
CA LEU A 85 -12.52 -7.52 -47.04
C LEU A 85 -13.17 -8.33 -45.92
N HIS A 86 -13.38 -9.62 -46.12
CA HIS A 86 -13.91 -10.51 -45.10
C HIS A 86 -12.95 -10.69 -43.89
N GLN A 87 -11.63 -10.69 -44.15
CA GLN A 87 -10.62 -10.80 -43.08
C GLN A 87 -10.50 -9.51 -42.29
N GLU A 88 -10.66 -8.35 -42.90
CA GLU A 88 -10.70 -7.05 -42.27
C GLU A 88 -11.92 -6.93 -41.35
N GLU A 89 -13.09 -7.26 -41.85
CA GLU A 89 -14.33 -7.22 -41.06
C GLU A 89 -14.28 -8.19 -39.88
N ARG A 90 -13.72 -9.39 -40.05
CA ARG A 90 -13.51 -10.35 -38.98
C ARG A 90 -12.58 -9.78 -37.88
N MET A 91 -11.51 -9.10 -38.26
CA MET A 91 -10.60 -8.48 -37.28
C MET A 91 -11.26 -7.30 -36.58
N ARG A 92 -12.00 -6.45 -37.31
CA ARG A 92 -12.77 -5.34 -36.75
C ARG A 92 -13.76 -5.83 -35.67
N ARG A 93 -14.55 -6.86 -35.96
CA ARG A 93 -15.50 -7.45 -35.00
C ARG A 93 -14.80 -8.04 -33.77
N LYS A 94 -13.63 -8.69 -33.92
CA LYS A 94 -12.82 -9.17 -32.80
C LYS A 94 -12.38 -8.05 -31.88
N LEU A 95 -11.90 -6.94 -32.45
CA LEU A 95 -11.46 -5.77 -31.70
C LEU A 95 -12.64 -5.06 -31.02
N GLN A 96 -13.77 -4.90 -31.73
CA GLN A 96 -14.99 -4.33 -31.17
C GLN A 96 -15.43 -5.15 -29.93
N PHE A 97 -15.47 -6.46 -30.02
CA PHE A 97 -15.82 -7.32 -28.90
C PHE A 97 -14.80 -7.22 -27.73
N PHE A 98 -13.52 -7.10 -28.04
CA PHE A 98 -12.47 -6.97 -27.00
C PHE A 98 -12.67 -5.71 -26.16
N PHE A 99 -12.96 -4.56 -26.80
CA PHE A 99 -13.13 -3.27 -26.13
C PHE A 99 -14.52 -3.05 -25.50
N MET A 100 -15.46 -3.98 -25.65
CA MET A 100 -16.78 -3.90 -25.00
C MET A 100 -16.68 -3.98 -23.48
N ASN A 101 -17.57 -3.26 -22.80
CA ASN A 101 -17.79 -3.39 -21.36
C ASN A 101 -18.37 -4.74 -20.98
N PRO A 102 -18.24 -5.23 -19.74
CA PRO A 102 -18.81 -6.52 -19.32
C PRO A 102 -20.33 -6.61 -19.51
N ILE A 103 -21.05 -5.50 -19.35
CA ILE A 103 -22.51 -5.42 -19.55
C ILE A 103 -22.84 -5.56 -21.04
N GLU A 104 -22.18 -4.84 -21.92
CA GLU A 104 -22.31 -4.94 -23.38
C GLU A 104 -21.96 -6.35 -23.88
N LYS A 105 -20.90 -6.97 -23.34
CA LYS A 105 -20.53 -8.38 -23.63
C LYS A 105 -21.63 -9.36 -23.23
N TRP A 106 -22.29 -9.10 -22.12
CA TRP A 106 -23.43 -9.91 -21.70
C TRP A 106 -24.63 -9.73 -22.62
N GLN A 107 -24.95 -8.49 -23.01
CA GLN A 107 -26.01 -8.20 -23.97
C GLN A 107 -25.73 -8.84 -25.34
N ALA A 108 -24.49 -8.71 -25.85
CA ALA A 108 -24.08 -9.20 -27.16
C ALA A 108 -24.05 -10.74 -27.26
N ARG A 109 -23.73 -11.46 -26.18
CA ARG A 109 -23.58 -12.93 -26.20
C ARG A 109 -24.51 -13.69 -25.26
N ARG A 110 -25.28 -13.00 -24.43
CA ARG A 110 -26.11 -13.60 -23.39
C ARG A 110 -25.32 -14.55 -22.41
N LYS A 111 -23.99 -14.45 -22.35
CA LYS A 111 -23.18 -15.23 -21.43
C LYS A 111 -22.97 -14.46 -20.11
N PHE A 112 -23.25 -15.14 -19.00
CA PHE A 112 -23.16 -14.57 -17.65
C PHE A 112 -21.77 -14.01 -17.34
N PRO A 113 -21.63 -12.79 -16.79
CA PRO A 113 -20.35 -12.12 -16.54
C PRO A 113 -19.67 -12.66 -15.25
N TYR A 114 -19.33 -13.95 -15.21
CA TYR A 114 -18.78 -14.63 -14.04
C TYR A 114 -17.52 -13.95 -13.48
N LYS A 115 -16.70 -13.32 -14.33
CA LYS A 115 -15.52 -12.57 -13.88
C LYS A 115 -15.88 -11.39 -12.96
N PHE A 116 -16.96 -10.69 -13.28
CA PHE A 116 -17.46 -9.58 -12.50
C PHE A 116 -17.99 -10.07 -11.15
N VAL A 117 -18.78 -11.15 -11.16
CA VAL A 117 -19.33 -11.75 -9.93
C VAL A 117 -18.22 -12.25 -9.00
N VAL A 118 -17.21 -12.94 -9.54
CA VAL A 118 -16.05 -13.40 -8.75
C VAL A 118 -15.35 -12.22 -8.06
N GLN A 119 -15.22 -11.06 -8.73
CA GLN A 119 -14.60 -9.88 -8.11
C GLN A 119 -15.46 -9.28 -6.99
N ILE A 120 -16.79 -9.22 -7.16
CA ILE A 120 -17.68 -8.75 -6.08
C ILE A 120 -17.60 -9.70 -4.87
N VAL A 121 -17.69 -10.99 -5.10
CA VAL A 121 -17.57 -12.00 -4.03
C VAL A 121 -16.21 -11.89 -3.34
N LYS A 122 -15.12 -11.69 -4.11
CA LYS A 122 -13.78 -11.45 -3.56
C LYS A 122 -13.74 -10.24 -2.64
N ILE A 123 -14.28 -9.10 -3.05
CA ILE A 123 -14.29 -7.87 -2.24
C ILE A 123 -14.97 -8.12 -0.90
N ILE A 124 -16.15 -8.74 -0.89
CA ILE A 124 -16.92 -9.02 0.32
C ILE A 124 -16.14 -9.96 1.25
N LEU A 125 -15.64 -11.07 0.72
CA LEU A 125 -14.96 -12.09 1.51
C LEU A 125 -13.63 -11.59 2.09
N VAL A 126 -12.82 -10.88 1.29
CA VAL A 126 -11.54 -10.31 1.75
C VAL A 126 -11.76 -9.25 2.81
N THR A 127 -12.77 -8.40 2.65
CA THR A 127 -13.11 -7.39 3.67
C THR A 127 -13.57 -8.05 4.97
N MET A 128 -14.42 -9.07 4.89
CA MET A 128 -14.85 -9.84 6.05
C MET A 128 -13.67 -10.52 6.75
N GLN A 129 -12.78 -11.17 5.99
CA GLN A 129 -11.55 -11.78 6.53
C GLN A 129 -10.67 -10.75 7.23
N LEU A 130 -10.49 -9.56 6.64
CA LEU A 130 -9.68 -8.49 7.23
C LEU A 130 -10.29 -8.00 8.56
N CYS A 131 -11.61 -7.77 8.61
CA CYS A 131 -12.27 -7.33 9.83
C CYS A 131 -12.10 -8.34 10.98
N LEU A 132 -12.27 -9.63 10.69
CA LEU A 132 -12.06 -10.68 11.68
C LEU A 132 -10.60 -10.78 12.14
N PHE A 133 -9.65 -10.66 11.21
CA PHE A 133 -8.23 -10.65 11.54
C PHE A 133 -7.84 -9.43 12.36
N ALA A 134 -8.30 -8.24 11.99
CA ALA A 134 -8.04 -7.00 12.72
C ALA A 134 -8.58 -7.07 14.15
N HIS A 135 -9.79 -7.60 14.34
CA HIS A 135 -10.37 -7.78 15.67
C HIS A 135 -9.53 -8.74 16.54
N SER A 136 -9.11 -9.88 15.97
CA SER A 136 -8.24 -10.84 16.68
C SER A 136 -6.89 -10.24 17.05
N ARG A 137 -6.27 -9.49 16.13
CA ARG A 137 -5.00 -8.80 16.34
C ARG A 137 -5.11 -7.70 17.40
N TYR A 138 -6.18 -6.90 17.35
CA TYR A 138 -6.42 -5.84 18.31
C TYR A 138 -6.49 -6.41 19.73
N ASN A 139 -7.23 -7.49 19.96
CA ASN A 139 -7.32 -8.14 21.26
C ASN A 139 -5.96 -8.66 21.75
N HIS A 140 -5.14 -9.21 20.85
CA HIS A 140 -3.79 -9.67 21.19
C HIS A 140 -2.87 -8.50 21.55
N ILE A 141 -2.87 -7.42 20.78
CA ILE A 141 -2.06 -6.23 21.05
C ILE A 141 -2.46 -5.56 22.36
N ASN A 142 -3.77 -5.38 22.61
CA ASN A 142 -4.24 -4.80 23.86
C ASN A 142 -3.80 -5.64 25.06
N TYR A 143 -3.97 -6.96 24.99
CA TYR A 143 -3.54 -7.83 26.06
C TYR A 143 -2.01 -7.73 26.33
N THR A 144 -1.19 -7.67 25.29
CA THR A 144 0.26 -7.51 25.46
C THR A 144 0.61 -6.13 26.01
N TRP A 145 -0.08 -5.09 25.57
CA TRP A 145 0.10 -3.72 26.06
C TRP A 145 -0.29 -3.58 27.51
N ASP A 146 -1.46 -4.07 27.89
CA ASP A 146 -1.97 -4.02 29.28
C ASP A 146 -1.03 -4.77 30.24
N ASN A 147 -0.51 -5.94 29.80
CA ASN A 147 0.48 -6.67 30.59
C ASN A 147 1.82 -5.93 30.68
N ARG A 148 2.28 -5.27 29.60
CA ARG A 148 3.49 -4.44 29.64
C ARG A 148 3.36 -3.30 30.64
N ILE A 149 2.22 -2.64 30.68
CA ILE A 149 1.89 -1.61 31.71
C ILE A 149 1.95 -2.23 33.11
N ALA A 150 1.27 -3.35 33.33
CA ALA A 150 1.28 -4.05 34.60
C ALA A 150 2.70 -4.44 35.05
N PHE A 151 3.51 -4.95 34.13
CA PHE A 151 4.92 -5.29 34.42
C PHE A 151 5.76 -4.04 34.71
N SER A 152 5.50 -2.91 34.08
CA SER A 152 6.17 -1.65 34.39
C SER A 152 5.89 -1.19 35.80
N HIS A 153 4.66 -1.33 36.30
CA HIS A 153 4.31 -1.05 37.70
C HIS A 153 4.90 -2.05 38.68
N LEU A 154 5.00 -3.32 38.30
CA LEU A 154 5.53 -4.38 39.18
C LEU A 154 7.06 -4.37 39.30
N PHE A 155 7.77 -3.98 38.23
CA PHE A 155 9.22 -4.17 38.16
C PHE A 155 10.02 -2.89 38.02
N LEU A 156 9.43 -1.75 37.66
CA LEU A 156 10.12 -0.47 37.53
C LEU A 156 9.81 0.41 38.74
N ARG A 157 10.85 0.72 39.53
CA ARG A 157 10.71 1.61 40.68
C ARG A 157 10.41 3.04 40.22
N GLY A 158 9.30 3.63 40.70
CA GLY A 158 8.92 5.02 40.35
C GLY A 158 8.24 5.16 39.01
N TRP A 159 7.74 4.08 38.43
CA TRP A 159 6.88 4.16 37.26
C TRP A 159 5.57 4.89 37.59
N ASP A 160 5.13 5.80 36.72
CA ASP A 160 3.92 6.60 36.91
C ASP A 160 2.99 6.45 35.70
N SER A 161 1.69 6.47 35.96
CA SER A 161 0.64 6.37 34.94
C SER A 161 0.65 7.52 33.90
N SER A 162 1.25 8.66 34.23
CA SER A 162 1.46 9.76 33.27
C SER A 162 2.34 9.36 32.08
N ARG A 163 3.11 8.25 32.20
CA ARG A 163 3.98 7.70 31.14
C ARG A 163 3.29 6.69 30.24
N GLU A 164 2.07 6.28 30.57
CA GLU A 164 1.29 5.33 29.79
C GLU A 164 0.65 5.96 28.56
N VAL A 165 0.46 7.28 28.60
CA VAL A 165 -0.13 8.03 27.50
C VAL A 165 0.96 8.73 26.72
N GLU A 166 1.19 8.31 25.48
CA GLU A 166 2.07 9.02 24.55
C GLU A 166 1.39 10.31 24.09
N SER A 167 1.69 11.41 24.79
CA SER A 167 1.27 12.75 24.38
C SER A 167 2.40 13.46 23.64
N TYR A 168 2.07 14.24 22.64
CA TYR A 168 3.04 15.11 21.99
C TYR A 168 2.65 16.57 22.19
N PRO A 169 3.54 17.45 22.67
CA PRO A 169 4.86 17.15 23.20
C PRO A 169 4.78 16.29 24.48
N PRO A 170 5.81 15.45 24.77
CA PRO A 170 5.76 14.58 25.93
C PRO A 170 5.61 15.39 27.20
N SER A 171 4.61 15.04 28.02
CA SER A 171 4.33 15.73 29.28
C SER A 171 5.35 15.42 30.37
N VAL A 172 6.04 14.28 30.24
CA VAL A 172 7.05 13.80 31.18
C VAL A 172 8.31 13.46 30.39
N GLY A 173 9.48 13.78 30.96
CA GLY A 173 10.78 13.44 30.36
C GLY A 173 11.02 11.93 30.28
N PRO A 174 12.10 11.48 29.61
CA PRO A 174 12.46 10.08 29.54
C PRO A 174 12.61 9.48 30.94
N PHE A 175 12.28 8.18 31.08
CA PHE A 175 12.47 7.50 32.34
C PHE A 175 13.96 7.15 32.49
N ALA A 176 14.64 7.83 33.42
CA ALA A 176 16.09 7.75 33.57
C ALA A 176 16.50 7.71 35.04
N LEU A 177 17.67 7.11 35.29
CA LEU A 177 18.35 7.06 36.58
C LEU A 177 19.54 8.02 36.55
N TYR A 178 19.80 8.66 37.68
CA TYR A 178 20.86 9.68 37.82
C TYR A 178 21.94 9.30 38.82
N GLU A 179 21.62 8.40 39.78
CA GLU A 179 22.54 7.97 40.83
C GLU A 179 22.90 6.48 40.68
N LYS A 180 24.15 6.15 41.00
CA LYS A 180 24.62 4.75 41.01
C LYS A 180 23.83 3.86 41.98
N ALA A 181 23.34 4.43 43.08
CA ALA A 181 22.51 3.74 44.05
C ALA A 181 21.16 3.34 43.46
N GLU A 182 20.54 4.24 42.67
CA GLU A 182 19.25 3.97 42.02
C GLU A 182 19.29 2.79 41.05
N PHE A 183 20.45 2.56 40.41
CA PHE A 183 20.64 1.39 39.54
C PHE A 183 20.46 0.08 40.30
N PHE A 184 21.19 -0.08 41.43
CA PHE A 184 21.07 -1.28 42.25
C PHE A 184 19.70 -1.39 42.93
N ASP A 185 19.15 -0.30 43.42
CA ASP A 185 17.82 -0.24 44.02
C ASP A 185 16.73 -0.64 43.03
N THR A 186 16.85 -0.27 41.77
CA THR A 186 15.89 -0.64 40.70
C THR A 186 15.96 -2.13 40.42
N ILE A 187 17.16 -2.69 40.34
CA ILE A 187 17.34 -4.15 40.15
C ILE A 187 16.77 -4.90 41.37
N ASP A 188 17.10 -4.47 42.61
CA ASP A 188 16.55 -5.07 43.82
C ASP A 188 15.03 -4.97 43.90
N TYR A 189 14.45 -3.86 43.44
CA TYR A 189 13.00 -3.70 43.34
C TYR A 189 12.39 -4.72 42.35
N ALA A 190 12.99 -4.87 41.17
CA ALA A 190 12.54 -5.83 40.16
C ALA A 190 12.61 -7.28 40.69
N ILE A 191 13.70 -7.66 41.38
CA ILE A 191 13.86 -8.99 41.98
C ILE A 191 12.82 -9.25 43.08
N LYS A 192 12.56 -8.27 43.94
CA LYS A 192 11.53 -8.37 44.99
C LYS A 192 10.13 -8.47 44.37
N GLY A 193 9.85 -7.70 43.30
CA GLY A 193 8.62 -7.79 42.55
C GLY A 193 8.42 -9.18 41.94
N TYR A 194 9.48 -9.73 41.35
CA TYR A 194 9.44 -11.07 40.77
C TYR A 194 9.29 -12.17 41.83
N ALA A 195 9.94 -12.05 42.98
CA ALA A 195 9.77 -12.99 44.10
C ALA A 195 8.34 -12.92 44.73
N ALA A 196 7.69 -11.77 44.61
CA ALA A 196 6.32 -11.54 45.11
C ALA A 196 5.25 -11.70 44.02
N LEU A 197 5.53 -12.40 42.93
CA LEU A 197 4.63 -12.54 41.77
C LEU A 197 3.25 -13.10 42.14
N ASN A 198 3.20 -13.96 43.17
CA ASN A 198 1.94 -14.52 43.72
C ASN A 198 1.01 -13.50 44.39
N ARG A 199 1.49 -12.28 44.64
CA ARG A 199 0.68 -11.17 45.20
C ARG A 199 0.09 -10.27 44.11
N SER A 200 0.47 -10.46 42.85
CA SER A 200 -0.05 -9.70 41.74
C SER A 200 -1.51 -10.07 41.45
N ILE A 201 -2.29 -9.11 40.90
CA ILE A 201 -3.68 -9.33 40.53
C ILE A 201 -3.78 -10.24 39.30
N GLY A 202 -2.80 -10.14 38.39
CA GLY A 202 -2.78 -10.95 37.16
C GLY A 202 -2.50 -12.43 37.41
N PRO A 203 -2.98 -13.34 36.55
CA PRO A 203 -2.77 -14.77 36.66
C PRO A 203 -1.33 -15.13 36.21
N TYR A 204 -0.34 -14.62 36.94
CA TYR A 204 1.07 -14.77 36.61
C TYR A 204 1.70 -15.93 37.35
N ASP A 205 2.56 -16.66 36.65
CA ASP A 205 3.29 -17.79 37.22
C ASP A 205 4.74 -17.86 36.65
N TYR A 206 5.59 -18.60 37.34
CA TYR A 206 6.96 -18.80 36.89
C TYR A 206 7.04 -19.76 35.70
N PRO A 207 8.09 -19.65 34.84
CA PRO A 207 8.27 -20.55 33.73
C PRO A 207 8.68 -21.98 34.13
N THR A 208 9.09 -22.18 35.41
CA THR A 208 9.48 -23.46 36.00
C THR A 208 8.26 -24.35 36.25
N ASN A 209 8.44 -25.67 36.20
CA ASN A 209 7.36 -26.61 36.48
C ASN A 209 7.05 -26.75 37.98
N ASP A 210 7.95 -26.31 38.86
CA ASP A 210 7.88 -26.46 40.31
C ASP A 210 7.26 -25.20 40.98
N ASN A 211 6.72 -24.27 40.23
CA ASN A 211 6.18 -22.99 40.73
C ASN A 211 7.18 -22.22 41.62
N SER A 212 8.46 -22.47 41.44
CA SER A 212 9.54 -21.77 42.13
C SER A 212 10.06 -20.62 41.29
N MET A 213 10.52 -19.55 41.95
CA MET A 213 11.13 -18.41 41.30
C MET A 213 12.25 -18.83 40.35
N ALA A 214 12.11 -18.55 39.07
CA ALA A 214 13.14 -18.83 38.08
C ALA A 214 14.33 -17.88 38.29
N VAL A 215 15.53 -18.35 37.87
CA VAL A 215 16.75 -17.55 37.91
C VAL A 215 16.62 -16.37 36.93
N MET A 216 16.85 -15.15 37.42
CA MET A 216 16.98 -13.96 36.60
C MET A 216 18.41 -13.85 36.07
N LYS A 217 18.58 -13.22 34.94
CA LYS A 217 19.88 -13.07 34.29
C LYS A 217 20.21 -11.59 34.12
N LEU A 218 21.28 -11.15 34.76
CA LEU A 218 21.81 -9.80 34.60
C LEU A 218 22.98 -9.82 33.61
N CYS A 219 22.87 -9.15 32.51
CA CYS A 219 23.94 -9.00 31.52
C CYS A 219 24.43 -7.56 31.47
N LEU A 220 25.72 -7.39 31.69
CA LEU A 220 26.46 -6.15 31.64
C LEU A 220 27.22 -6.07 30.31
N TYR A 221 27.11 -4.99 29.61
CA TYR A 221 27.82 -4.72 28.36
C TYR A 221 28.78 -3.56 28.62
N ASN A 222 30.06 -3.89 28.72
CA ASN A 222 31.11 -2.93 29.04
C ASN A 222 32.06 -2.74 27.87
N TYR A 223 32.65 -1.56 27.73
CA TYR A 223 33.80 -1.39 26.88
C TYR A 223 34.97 -2.24 27.44
N ARG A 224 35.71 -2.90 26.57
CA ARG A 224 36.78 -3.85 26.94
C ARG A 224 37.93 -3.21 27.71
N GLU A 225 38.29 -2.01 27.33
CA GLU A 225 39.26 -1.18 28.05
C GLU A 225 38.79 0.26 28.02
N GLY A 226 38.81 0.92 29.17
CA GLY A 226 38.44 2.32 29.19
C GLY A 226 38.68 2.97 30.52
N ILE A 227 39.71 3.80 30.58
CA ILE A 227 39.74 4.91 31.53
C ILE A 227 39.11 6.09 30.80
N ILE A 228 37.81 6.22 30.95
CA ILE A 228 37.05 7.26 30.24
C ILE A 228 37.14 8.61 30.97
N PHE A 229 37.53 8.63 32.26
CA PHE A 229 37.61 9.84 33.08
C PHE A 229 38.95 9.97 33.79
N GLY A 230 39.83 10.76 33.22
CA GLY A 230 40.86 11.51 33.97
C GLY A 230 40.67 12.97 33.61
N PHE A 231 40.99 13.88 34.54
CA PHE A 231 41.04 15.32 34.25
C PHE A 231 42.20 15.68 33.27
N ASN A 232 42.87 14.65 32.74
CA ASN A 232 43.84 14.77 31.66
C ASN A 232 43.10 14.51 30.34
N GLU A 233 43.28 15.38 29.34
CA GLU A 233 42.70 15.29 28.02
C GLU A 233 43.14 14.05 27.22
N SER A 234 43.96 13.20 27.76
CA SER A 234 44.45 11.96 27.15
C SER A 234 43.68 10.75 27.71
N TYR A 235 43.05 9.98 26.82
CA TYR A 235 42.41 8.73 27.18
C TYR A 235 42.87 7.59 26.24
N ILE A 236 42.88 6.36 26.76
CA ILE A 236 43.01 5.17 25.94
C ILE A 236 41.68 4.44 26.02
N PHE A 237 41.06 4.26 24.85
CA PHE A 237 39.72 3.72 24.74
C PHE A 237 39.63 2.61 23.70
N ASN A 238 39.15 1.43 24.09
CA ASN A 238 38.80 0.37 23.17
C ASN A 238 37.27 0.26 23.07
N PRO A 239 36.66 0.57 21.90
CA PRO A 239 35.21 0.55 21.71
C PRO A 239 34.60 -0.86 21.60
N GLU A 240 35.42 -1.92 21.71
CA GLU A 240 34.93 -3.30 21.66
C GLU A 240 34.11 -3.61 22.93
N ILE A 241 32.86 -4.08 22.72
CA ILE A 241 31.92 -4.33 23.81
C ILE A 241 32.06 -5.79 24.25
N GLU A 242 32.35 -5.99 25.52
CA GLU A 242 32.34 -7.28 26.18
C GLU A 242 31.06 -7.51 26.96
N ARG A 243 30.46 -8.68 26.83
CA ARG A 243 29.24 -9.08 27.52
C ARG A 243 29.53 -10.00 28.66
N LEU A 244 29.27 -9.58 29.88
CA LEU A 244 29.33 -10.36 31.09
C LEU A 244 27.91 -10.63 31.61
N CYS A 245 27.53 -11.89 31.80
CA CYS A 245 26.20 -12.25 32.27
C CYS A 245 26.29 -13.04 33.56
N GLU A 246 25.57 -12.58 34.59
CA GLU A 246 25.46 -13.21 35.89
C GLU A 246 24.08 -13.71 36.19
N SER A 247 23.98 -14.86 36.81
CA SER A 247 22.72 -15.49 37.21
C SER A 247 22.32 -15.03 38.62
N LEU A 248 21.12 -14.49 38.78
CA LEU A 248 20.59 -14.00 40.03
C LEU A 248 19.55 -14.98 40.59
N PRO A 249 19.92 -15.85 41.52
CA PRO A 249 18.99 -16.78 42.16
C PRO A 249 18.11 -16.11 43.21
N ALA A 250 17.09 -16.81 43.72
CA ALA A 250 16.10 -16.27 44.64
C ALA A 250 16.69 -15.73 45.97
N ASN A 251 17.84 -16.23 46.42
CA ASN A 251 18.53 -15.78 47.65
C ASN A 251 19.05 -14.33 47.56
N VAL A 252 19.20 -13.79 46.36
CA VAL A 252 19.60 -12.37 46.16
C VAL A 252 18.57 -11.39 46.74
N THR A 253 17.31 -11.80 46.86
CA THR A 253 16.24 -10.96 47.49
C THR A 253 16.57 -10.54 48.90
N THR A 254 17.32 -11.34 49.65
CA THR A 254 17.68 -11.07 51.04
C THR A 254 19.05 -10.39 51.21
N ILE A 255 19.96 -10.64 50.30
CA ILE A 255 21.37 -10.18 50.38
C ILE A 255 21.49 -8.78 49.70
N GLY A 256 20.75 -8.55 48.65
CA GLY A 256 20.86 -7.39 47.75
C GLY A 256 21.87 -7.61 46.63
N VAL A 257 21.56 -7.06 45.44
CA VAL A 257 22.36 -7.29 44.21
C VAL A 257 23.77 -6.76 44.33
N GLN A 258 23.99 -5.58 44.90
CA GLN A 258 25.28 -4.98 45.01
C GLN A 258 26.25 -5.87 45.84
N LYS A 259 25.80 -6.40 46.99
CA LYS A 259 26.58 -7.31 47.84
C LYS A 259 26.79 -8.66 47.15
N TYR A 260 25.81 -9.17 46.45
CA TYR A 260 25.89 -10.42 45.72
C TYR A 260 26.94 -10.35 44.59
N LEU A 261 26.97 -9.27 43.81
CA LEU A 261 27.97 -9.08 42.77
C LEU A 261 29.38 -8.94 43.33
N SER A 262 29.55 -8.18 44.44
CA SER A 262 30.86 -8.05 45.07
C SER A 262 31.39 -9.37 45.66
N GLN A 263 30.51 -10.28 46.10
CA GLN A 263 30.92 -11.65 46.55
C GLN A 263 31.39 -12.53 45.38
N ARG A 264 31.08 -12.16 44.14
CA ARG A 264 31.48 -12.88 42.93
C ARG A 264 32.59 -12.17 42.17
N ASP A 265 33.23 -11.17 42.76
CA ASP A 265 34.26 -10.34 42.15
C ASP A 265 33.81 -9.65 40.85
N VAL A 266 32.50 -9.38 40.74
CA VAL A 266 31.92 -8.60 39.63
C VAL A 266 31.71 -7.17 40.06
N GLU A 267 32.61 -6.28 39.62
CA GLU A 267 32.51 -4.85 39.86
C GLU A 267 31.83 -4.16 38.68
N VAL A 268 30.79 -3.36 38.94
CA VAL A 268 30.08 -2.56 37.92
C VAL A 268 30.80 -1.22 37.74
N SER A 269 31.57 -1.09 36.66
CA SER A 269 32.21 0.16 36.29
C SER A 269 31.29 1.02 35.43
N PHE A 270 30.61 2.02 36.01
CA PHE A 270 29.69 2.89 35.29
C PHE A 270 30.37 3.74 34.21
N SER A 271 31.66 3.92 34.28
CA SER A 271 32.44 4.65 33.26
C SER A 271 32.62 3.85 31.96
N SER A 272 32.66 2.51 32.06
CA SER A 272 32.77 1.61 30.90
C SER A 272 31.43 0.92 30.54
N LEU A 273 30.43 1.04 31.40
CA LEU A 273 29.14 0.41 31.21
C LEU A 273 28.35 1.12 30.09
N VAL A 274 28.12 0.43 28.98
CA VAL A 274 27.34 0.90 27.84
C VAL A 274 25.86 0.59 28.03
N LYS A 275 25.57 -0.64 28.49
CA LYS A 275 24.20 -1.13 28.67
C LYS A 275 24.18 -2.22 29.74
N ALA A 276 23.11 -2.28 30.52
CA ALA A 276 22.80 -3.47 31.31
C ALA A 276 21.40 -3.99 30.94
N SER A 277 21.21 -5.31 30.97
CA SER A 277 19.90 -5.92 30.78
C SER A 277 19.59 -6.94 31.87
N LEU A 278 18.41 -6.84 32.46
CA LEU A 278 17.88 -7.82 33.40
C LEU A 278 16.78 -8.63 32.68
N GLU A 279 17.06 -9.91 32.46
CA GLU A 279 16.24 -10.82 31.67
C GLU A 279 15.56 -11.87 32.56
N PHE A 280 14.26 -12.04 32.42
CA PHE A 280 13.48 -13.09 33.09
C PHE A 280 12.18 -13.37 32.33
N ALA A 281 11.44 -14.41 32.72
CA ALA A 281 10.21 -14.79 32.01
C ALA A 281 9.06 -15.06 32.99
N ILE A 282 7.84 -14.76 32.51
CA ILE A 282 6.59 -14.96 33.23
C ILE A 282 5.62 -15.71 32.34
N LYS A 283 4.89 -16.69 32.88
CA LYS A 283 3.76 -17.33 32.22
C LYS A 283 2.46 -16.65 32.67
N THR A 284 1.49 -16.57 31.76
CA THR A 284 0.16 -16.02 32.04
C THR A 284 -0.89 -16.64 31.14
N VAL A 285 -2.14 -16.52 31.53
CA VAL A 285 -3.30 -17.04 30.79
C VAL A 285 -4.24 -15.89 30.47
N ASN A 286 -4.63 -15.75 29.22
CA ASN A 286 -5.64 -14.82 28.77
C ASN A 286 -6.98 -15.52 28.62
N PHE A 287 -7.94 -15.21 29.50
CA PHE A 287 -9.27 -15.81 29.51
C PHE A 287 -10.23 -15.28 28.46
N LYS A 288 -9.82 -14.31 27.62
CA LYS A 288 -10.62 -13.76 26.51
C LYS A 288 -12.07 -13.39 26.88
N ALA A 289 -12.22 -12.57 27.90
CA ALA A 289 -13.54 -12.16 28.41
C ALA A 289 -14.48 -11.57 27.34
N TYR A 290 -13.95 -11.01 26.25
CA TYR A 290 -14.70 -10.38 25.17
C TYR A 290 -15.01 -11.32 23.98
N GLY A 291 -14.44 -12.51 23.95
CA GLY A 291 -14.65 -13.49 22.88
C GLY A 291 -15.91 -14.34 23.03
N GLY A 292 -16.74 -14.04 24.03
CA GLY A 292 -17.84 -14.89 24.45
C GLY A 292 -17.39 -15.95 25.45
N PRO A 293 -18.32 -16.51 26.24
CA PRO A 293 -18.02 -17.43 27.36
C PRO A 293 -17.37 -18.76 26.93
N LEU A 294 -17.12 -18.97 25.66
CA LEU A 294 -16.82 -20.28 25.06
C LEU A 294 -15.49 -20.31 24.28
N SER A 295 -14.70 -19.22 24.26
CA SER A 295 -13.39 -19.28 23.59
C SER A 295 -12.33 -19.86 24.55
N ALA A 296 -11.57 -20.87 24.07
CA ALA A 296 -10.46 -21.43 24.83
C ALA A 296 -9.45 -20.35 25.22
N PRO A 297 -8.91 -20.38 26.44
CA PRO A 297 -7.91 -19.41 26.88
C PRO A 297 -6.63 -19.52 26.05
N ASP A 298 -5.92 -18.41 25.92
CA ASP A 298 -4.59 -18.39 25.31
C ASP A 298 -3.52 -18.29 26.41
N CYS A 299 -2.53 -19.17 26.33
CA CYS A 299 -1.38 -19.16 27.24
C CYS A 299 -0.22 -18.41 26.61
N PHE A 300 0.40 -17.51 27.38
CA PHE A 300 1.54 -16.72 26.96
C PHE A 300 2.72 -16.90 27.91
N LYS A 301 3.91 -16.85 27.35
CA LYS A 301 5.15 -16.65 28.06
C LYS A 301 5.69 -15.28 27.64
N PHE A 302 5.77 -14.36 28.59
CA PHE A 302 6.43 -13.08 28.41
C PHE A 302 7.90 -13.21 28.76
N ASN A 303 8.78 -12.92 27.81
CA ASN A 303 10.20 -12.71 28.09
C ASN A 303 10.35 -11.22 28.39
N ILE A 304 10.67 -10.90 29.63
CA ILE A 304 10.79 -9.52 30.10
C ILE A 304 12.27 -9.16 30.12
N THR A 305 12.60 -8.04 29.51
CA THR A 305 13.93 -7.46 29.50
C THR A 305 13.85 -6.03 30.00
N ILE A 306 14.42 -5.77 31.17
CA ILE A 306 14.61 -4.41 31.70
C ILE A 306 15.96 -3.94 31.21
N CYS A 307 15.96 -2.90 30.39
CA CYS A 307 17.14 -2.34 29.75
C CYS A 307 17.55 -1.05 30.44
N PHE A 308 18.81 -0.98 30.86
CA PHE A 308 19.49 0.19 31.39
C PHE A 308 20.47 0.67 30.32
N ASP A 309 20.14 1.76 29.62
CA ASP A 309 20.92 2.27 28.50
C ASP A 309 21.75 3.48 28.91
N ASN A 310 23.07 3.35 28.85
CA ASN A 310 24.06 4.36 29.18
C ASN A 310 24.99 4.66 27.99
N ARG A 311 24.54 4.40 26.76
CA ARG A 311 25.40 4.56 25.56
C ARG A 311 25.88 6.00 25.36
N ASP A 312 25.07 6.97 25.71
CA ASP A 312 25.39 8.38 25.49
C ASP A 312 26.32 8.95 26.56
N HIS A 313 26.48 8.30 27.71
CA HIS A 313 27.31 8.71 28.86
C HIS A 313 27.09 10.19 29.23
N ASP A 314 25.85 10.67 29.11
CA ASP A 314 25.46 12.08 29.32
C ASP A 314 25.04 12.40 30.77
N GLY A 315 25.29 11.47 31.70
CA GLY A 315 24.94 11.58 33.11
C GLY A 315 23.55 11.09 33.46
N GLN A 316 22.83 10.52 32.50
CA GLN A 316 21.56 9.83 32.69
C GLN A 316 21.61 8.42 32.09
N MET A 317 21.00 7.47 32.78
CA MET A 317 20.85 6.11 32.30
C MET A 317 19.39 5.86 32.00
N LEU A 318 19.05 5.70 30.72
CA LEU A 318 17.67 5.50 30.29
C LEU A 318 17.19 4.11 30.71
N LEU A 319 15.98 4.05 31.25
CA LEU A 319 15.37 2.82 31.73
C LEU A 319 14.16 2.48 30.86
N SER A 320 14.14 1.28 30.29
CA SER A 320 13.01 0.75 29.52
C SER A 320 12.71 -0.69 29.90
N LEU A 321 11.44 -1.08 29.76
CA LEU A 321 10.99 -2.46 29.95
C LEU A 321 10.37 -2.93 28.63
N ASP A 322 10.92 -4.02 28.10
CA ASP A 322 10.37 -4.73 26.96
C ASP A 322 9.81 -6.08 27.43
N ALA A 323 8.64 -6.45 26.90
CA ALA A 323 7.93 -7.66 27.24
C ALA A 323 7.48 -8.37 25.96
N ASP A 324 8.28 -9.34 25.52
CA ASP A 324 7.99 -10.11 24.32
C ASP A 324 7.06 -11.27 24.63
N ALA A 325 5.85 -11.23 24.06
CA ALA A 325 4.82 -12.24 24.26
C ALA A 325 5.01 -13.43 23.31
N MET A 326 5.35 -14.58 23.86
CA MET A 326 5.39 -15.85 23.12
C MET A 326 4.14 -16.68 23.46
N ARG A 327 3.38 -17.07 22.45
CA ARG A 327 2.20 -17.93 22.65
C ARG A 327 2.64 -19.36 22.97
N LEU A 328 2.09 -19.92 24.04
CA LEU A 328 2.29 -21.31 24.45
C LEU A 328 1.03 -22.13 24.14
N HIS A 329 1.22 -23.44 24.02
CA HIS A 329 0.10 -24.38 24.04
C HIS A 329 -0.41 -24.51 25.47
N CYS A 330 -1.70 -24.25 25.68
CA CYS A 330 -2.31 -24.47 27.00
C CYS A 330 -2.49 -25.98 27.22
N ASN A 331 -2.06 -26.46 28.38
CA ASN A 331 -2.37 -27.81 28.84
C ASN A 331 -3.58 -27.73 29.74
N GLY A 332 -4.71 -28.24 29.29
CA GLY A 332 -5.94 -28.25 30.08
C GLY A 332 -7.16 -28.50 29.20
N ASP A 333 -8.12 -29.24 29.73
CA ASP A 333 -9.41 -29.45 29.09
C ASP A 333 -10.37 -28.38 29.61
N VAL A 334 -11.09 -27.74 28.72
CA VAL A 334 -12.20 -26.85 29.05
C VAL A 334 -13.46 -27.63 28.77
N ASP A 335 -14.23 -27.94 29.79
CA ASP A 335 -15.56 -28.52 29.62
C ASP A 335 -16.43 -27.53 28.83
N PHE A 336 -17.16 -28.00 27.81
CA PHE A 336 -17.99 -27.19 26.89
C PHE A 336 -17.28 -26.50 25.70
N ILE A 337 -16.25 -27.15 25.14
CA ILE A 337 -15.43 -26.62 24.01
C ILE A 337 -16.15 -26.61 22.65
N SER A 338 -17.31 -27.23 22.48
CA SER A 338 -17.94 -27.45 21.16
C SER A 338 -18.08 -26.18 20.30
N ASP A 339 -18.37 -25.05 20.92
CA ASP A 339 -18.58 -23.79 20.17
C ASP A 339 -17.26 -23.08 19.80
N ALA A 340 -16.21 -23.23 20.60
CA ALA A 340 -14.89 -22.66 20.30
C ALA A 340 -14.21 -23.39 19.15
N GLU A 341 -14.36 -24.70 19.04
CA GLU A 341 -13.88 -25.48 17.89
C GLU A 341 -14.66 -25.13 16.64
N PHE A 342 -15.98 -24.94 16.74
CA PHE A 342 -16.82 -24.52 15.62
C PHE A 342 -16.39 -23.16 15.05
N ASP A 343 -16.12 -22.17 15.91
CA ASP A 343 -15.63 -20.86 15.46
C ASP A 343 -14.25 -20.94 14.78
N ALA A 344 -13.36 -21.76 15.31
CA ALA A 344 -12.03 -21.98 14.68
C ALA A 344 -12.15 -22.64 13.31
N ILE A 345 -13.02 -23.67 13.20
CA ILE A 345 -13.29 -24.33 11.93
C ILE A 345 -13.94 -23.37 10.94
N LEU A 346 -14.91 -22.55 11.37
CA LEU A 346 -15.57 -21.55 10.50
C LEU A 346 -14.59 -20.52 9.97
N ARG A 347 -13.66 -20.03 10.79
CA ARG A 347 -12.59 -19.10 10.37
C ARG A 347 -11.64 -19.75 9.37
N SER A 348 -11.25 -21.00 9.58
CA SER A 348 -10.40 -21.74 8.65
C SER A 348 -11.11 -21.99 7.32
N ILE A 349 -12.40 -22.34 7.34
CA ILE A 349 -13.23 -22.50 6.13
C ILE A 349 -13.29 -21.17 5.37
N LEU A 350 -13.55 -20.07 6.04
CA LEU A 350 -13.58 -18.74 5.42
C LEU A 350 -12.22 -18.41 4.78
N ASN A 351 -11.13 -18.71 5.46
CA ASN A 351 -9.78 -18.46 4.99
C ASN A 351 -9.45 -19.27 3.73
N ILE A 352 -9.78 -20.56 3.72
CA ILE A 352 -9.65 -21.45 2.55
C ILE A 352 -10.53 -20.93 1.39
N PHE A 353 -11.75 -20.49 1.68
CA PHE A 353 -12.64 -19.98 0.66
C PHE A 353 -12.13 -18.68 0.03
N VAL A 354 -11.59 -17.75 0.82
CA VAL A 354 -10.90 -16.55 0.31
C VAL A 354 -9.73 -16.94 -0.58
N LEU A 355 -8.91 -17.90 -0.16
CA LEU A 355 -7.75 -18.38 -0.91
C LEU A 355 -8.17 -18.95 -2.27
N LEU A 356 -9.22 -19.77 -2.31
CA LEU A 356 -9.77 -20.33 -3.55
C LEU A 356 -10.31 -19.25 -4.49
N VAL A 357 -11.03 -18.25 -3.95
CA VAL A 357 -11.57 -17.14 -4.74
C VAL A 357 -10.44 -16.24 -5.29
N CYS A 358 -9.39 -15.99 -4.51
CA CYS A 358 -8.22 -15.24 -4.98
C CYS A 358 -7.45 -16.01 -6.07
N LEU A 359 -7.26 -17.32 -5.93
CA LEU A 359 -6.66 -18.16 -6.97
C LEU A 359 -7.49 -18.16 -8.25
N LEU A 360 -8.81 -18.28 -8.13
CA LEU A 360 -9.73 -18.19 -9.27
C LEU A 360 -9.64 -16.81 -9.95
N SER A 361 -9.64 -15.73 -9.17
CA SER A 361 -9.47 -14.36 -9.66
C SER A 361 -8.16 -14.21 -10.42
N PHE A 362 -7.06 -14.68 -9.83
CA PHE A 362 -5.73 -14.68 -10.44
C PHE A 362 -5.72 -15.40 -11.79
N ALA A 363 -6.23 -16.62 -11.83
CA ALA A 363 -6.28 -17.41 -13.06
C ALA A 363 -7.12 -16.74 -14.16
N LEU A 364 -8.27 -16.15 -13.80
CA LEU A 364 -9.15 -15.45 -14.74
C LEU A 364 -8.52 -14.14 -15.27
N CYS A 365 -7.82 -13.39 -14.43
CA CYS A 365 -7.12 -12.15 -14.83
C CYS A 365 -5.88 -12.47 -15.68
N ALA A 366 -5.07 -13.45 -15.28
CA ALA A 366 -3.92 -13.91 -16.05
C ALA A 366 -4.33 -14.38 -17.46
N ARG A 367 -5.40 -15.20 -17.54
CA ARG A 367 -5.98 -15.64 -18.83
C ARG A 367 -6.46 -14.45 -19.66
N ALA A 368 -7.04 -13.41 -19.03
CA ALA A 368 -7.49 -12.21 -19.75
C ALA A 368 -6.32 -11.42 -20.33
N LEU A 369 -5.25 -11.22 -19.58
CA LEU A 369 -4.03 -10.55 -20.05
C LEU A 369 -3.33 -11.35 -21.16
N TYR A 370 -3.22 -12.66 -21.02
CA TYR A 370 -2.65 -13.52 -22.05
C TYR A 370 -3.42 -13.42 -23.38
N ARG A 371 -4.77 -13.45 -23.31
CA ARG A 371 -5.62 -13.25 -24.51
C ARG A 371 -5.45 -11.86 -25.11
N ALA A 372 -5.35 -10.84 -24.30
CA ALA A 372 -5.08 -9.48 -24.74
C ALA A 372 -3.72 -9.38 -25.46
N TYR A 373 -2.69 -10.02 -24.92
CA TYR A 373 -1.37 -10.11 -25.54
C TYR A 373 -1.42 -10.81 -26.92
N LEU A 374 -2.09 -11.96 -27.01
CA LEU A 374 -2.25 -12.66 -28.29
C LEU A 374 -2.98 -11.80 -29.32
N LEU A 375 -4.07 -11.14 -28.91
CA LEU A 375 -4.83 -10.27 -29.81
C LEU A 375 -3.98 -9.07 -30.25
N ARG A 376 -3.20 -8.47 -29.36
CA ARG A 376 -2.22 -7.43 -29.72
C ARG A 376 -1.25 -7.90 -30.80
N CYS A 377 -0.66 -9.07 -30.64
CA CYS A 377 0.26 -9.64 -31.63
C CYS A 377 -0.43 -9.89 -32.99
N GLN A 378 -1.67 -10.39 -32.98
CA GLN A 378 -2.47 -10.59 -34.19
C GLN A 378 -2.79 -9.26 -34.87
N THR A 379 -3.18 -8.24 -34.11
CA THR A 379 -3.50 -6.90 -34.63
C THR A 379 -2.27 -6.25 -35.27
N ILE A 380 -1.10 -6.30 -34.62
CA ILE A 380 0.14 -5.74 -35.15
C ILE A 380 0.51 -6.43 -36.46
N ARG A 381 0.42 -7.76 -36.57
CA ARG A 381 0.68 -8.50 -37.80
C ARG A 381 -0.29 -8.13 -38.92
N PHE A 382 -1.59 -7.99 -38.55
CA PHE A 382 -2.62 -7.59 -39.49
C PHE A 382 -2.41 -6.18 -40.08
N PHE A 383 -2.11 -5.19 -39.20
CA PHE A 383 -1.81 -3.82 -39.67
C PHE A 383 -0.59 -3.74 -40.55
N ARG A 384 0.47 -4.49 -40.25
CA ARG A 384 1.67 -4.55 -41.07
C ARG A 384 1.39 -5.21 -42.45
N ALA A 385 0.55 -6.27 -42.48
CA ALA A 385 0.27 -7.00 -43.72
C ALA A 385 -0.72 -6.27 -44.62
N ASN A 386 -1.76 -5.59 -44.09
CA ASN A 386 -2.82 -5.00 -44.90
C ASN A 386 -2.65 -3.51 -45.15
N PHE A 387 -2.08 -2.76 -44.18
CA PHE A 387 -1.95 -1.31 -44.28
C PHE A 387 -0.49 -0.85 -44.42
N ASN A 388 0.46 -1.75 -44.32
CA ASN A 388 1.91 -1.46 -44.32
C ASN A 388 2.30 -0.36 -43.28
N LYS A 389 1.48 -0.18 -42.25
CA LYS A 389 1.70 0.76 -41.12
C LYS A 389 2.00 -0.01 -39.85
N GLU A 390 2.89 0.54 -39.02
CA GLU A 390 3.08 0.04 -37.67
C GLU A 390 2.09 0.69 -36.74
N LEU A 391 1.50 -0.11 -35.85
CA LEU A 391 0.58 0.39 -34.82
C LEU A 391 1.32 1.34 -33.87
N SER A 392 0.78 2.53 -33.62
CA SER A 392 1.37 3.53 -32.72
C SER A 392 1.58 2.95 -31.30
N PHE A 393 2.51 3.55 -30.55
CA PHE A 393 2.79 3.13 -29.16
C PHE A 393 1.52 3.20 -28.29
N GLU A 394 0.70 4.23 -28.46
CA GLU A 394 -0.58 4.39 -27.76
C GLU A 394 -1.56 3.28 -28.11
N GLY A 395 -1.72 2.95 -29.39
CA GLY A 395 -2.55 1.83 -29.83
C GLY A 395 -2.07 0.48 -29.29
N ARG A 396 -0.75 0.29 -29.10
CA ARG A 396 -0.20 -0.91 -28.45
C ARG A 396 -0.51 -0.96 -26.95
N LEU A 397 -0.54 0.19 -26.26
CA LEU A 397 -0.88 0.29 -24.84
C LEU A 397 -2.37 0.07 -24.55
N GLU A 398 -3.27 0.34 -25.50
CA GLU A 398 -4.71 0.10 -25.32
C GLU A 398 -5.05 -1.37 -25.04
N PHE A 399 -4.21 -2.32 -25.47
CA PHE A 399 -4.37 -3.75 -25.15
C PHE A 399 -3.94 -4.11 -23.73
N VAL A 400 -3.12 -3.27 -23.06
CA VAL A 400 -2.62 -3.52 -21.73
C VAL A 400 -3.60 -2.94 -20.71
N ASN A 401 -4.31 -3.81 -20.00
CA ASN A 401 -5.23 -3.39 -18.97
C ASN A 401 -4.51 -3.35 -17.62
N PHE A 402 -4.08 -2.16 -17.20
CA PHE A 402 -3.39 -1.93 -15.93
C PHE A 402 -4.21 -2.39 -14.70
N TRP A 403 -5.54 -2.33 -14.78
CA TRP A 403 -6.40 -2.83 -13.72
C TRP A 403 -6.23 -4.35 -13.49
N TYR A 404 -6.04 -5.13 -14.56
CA TYR A 404 -5.80 -6.57 -14.38
C TYR A 404 -4.42 -6.86 -13.80
N ILE A 405 -3.41 -6.06 -14.13
CA ILE A 405 -2.07 -6.17 -13.53
C ILE A 405 -2.14 -5.89 -12.04
N MET A 406 -2.83 -4.79 -11.65
CA MET A 406 -3.04 -4.45 -10.24
C MET A 406 -3.80 -5.55 -9.49
N ILE A 407 -4.85 -6.14 -10.11
CA ILE A 407 -5.60 -7.25 -9.51
C ILE A 407 -4.72 -8.49 -9.33
N LEU A 408 -3.85 -8.81 -10.27
CA LEU A 408 -2.92 -9.94 -10.14
C LEU A 408 -1.94 -9.73 -8.98
N PHE A 409 -1.36 -8.53 -8.88
CA PHE A 409 -0.47 -8.19 -7.77
C PHE A 409 -1.18 -8.28 -6.43
N ASN A 410 -2.39 -7.73 -6.35
CA ASN A 410 -3.26 -7.83 -5.19
C ASN A 410 -3.57 -9.29 -4.83
N ASP A 411 -3.96 -10.13 -5.81
CA ASP A 411 -4.27 -11.54 -5.55
C ASP A 411 -3.07 -12.29 -4.96
N VAL A 412 -1.84 -11.99 -5.40
CA VAL A 412 -0.62 -12.56 -4.83
C VAL A 412 -0.45 -12.16 -3.37
N LEU A 413 -0.61 -10.86 -3.04
CA LEU A 413 -0.51 -10.38 -1.66
C LEU A 413 -1.54 -11.04 -0.74
N LEU A 414 -2.79 -11.15 -1.21
CA LEU A 414 -3.86 -11.77 -0.44
C LEU A 414 -3.65 -13.28 -0.24
N ILE A 415 -3.15 -13.99 -1.24
CA ILE A 415 -2.82 -15.43 -1.12
C ILE A 415 -1.71 -15.62 -0.09
N LEU A 416 -0.63 -14.82 -0.15
CA LEU A 416 0.45 -14.89 0.83
C LEU A 416 -0.03 -14.52 2.23
N GLY A 417 -0.79 -13.43 2.37
CA GLY A 417 -1.35 -13.00 3.64
C GLY A 417 -2.33 -14.01 4.24
N SER A 418 -3.19 -14.63 3.42
CA SER A 418 -4.12 -15.66 3.89
C SER A 418 -3.41 -16.96 4.30
N ALA A 419 -2.33 -17.32 3.62
CA ALA A 419 -1.50 -18.47 4.01
C ALA A 419 -0.80 -18.25 5.35
N LEU A 420 -0.22 -17.05 5.55
CA LEU A 420 0.38 -16.68 6.85
C LEU A 420 -0.66 -16.63 7.97
N LYS A 421 -1.83 -16.06 7.69
CA LYS A 421 -2.95 -16.03 8.65
C LYS A 421 -3.35 -17.43 9.10
N GLU A 422 -3.46 -18.39 8.18
CA GLU A 422 -3.79 -19.77 8.51
C GLU A 422 -2.72 -20.41 9.39
N GLN A 423 -1.45 -20.13 9.14
CA GLN A 423 -0.34 -20.60 9.98
C GLN A 423 -0.40 -20.03 11.40
N ILE A 424 -0.73 -18.74 11.53
CA ILE A 424 -0.90 -18.07 12.83
C ILE A 424 -2.09 -18.67 13.59
N GLU A 425 -3.23 -18.90 12.94
CA GLU A 425 -4.43 -19.45 13.56
C GLU A 425 -4.24 -20.91 14.01
N ARG A 426 -3.49 -21.71 13.25
CA ARG A 426 -3.14 -23.09 13.62
C ARG A 426 -2.06 -23.20 14.69
N LYS A 427 -1.54 -22.07 15.22
CA LYS A 427 -0.53 -22.03 16.28
C LYS A 427 0.82 -22.69 15.91
N PHE A 428 1.16 -22.82 14.63
CA PHE A 428 2.37 -23.50 14.18
C PHE A 428 3.63 -22.65 14.30
N LEU A 429 3.55 -21.32 14.49
CA LEU A 429 4.71 -20.45 14.40
C LEU A 429 4.80 -19.46 15.57
N VAL A 430 6.02 -19.38 16.07
CA VAL A 430 6.49 -18.46 17.10
C VAL A 430 6.84 -17.13 16.44
N VAL A 431 6.31 -16.02 16.97
CA VAL A 431 6.78 -14.62 16.86
C VAL A 431 6.92 -14.00 15.45
N ASP A 432 6.66 -12.71 15.34
CA ASP A 432 6.90 -11.76 14.26
C ASP A 432 6.07 -11.89 12.94
N GLN A 433 5.32 -12.94 12.73
CA GLN A 433 4.55 -13.06 11.49
C GLN A 433 3.26 -12.25 11.46
N TRP A 434 2.81 -11.74 12.62
CA TRP A 434 1.63 -10.87 12.69
C TRP A 434 1.80 -9.60 11.87
N ASP A 435 2.95 -8.96 11.96
CA ASP A 435 3.25 -7.72 11.25
C ASP A 435 3.35 -7.95 9.75
N THR A 436 4.06 -8.99 9.34
CA THR A 436 4.18 -9.39 7.94
C THR A 436 2.82 -9.78 7.35
N CYS A 437 2.02 -10.57 8.08
CA CYS A 437 0.66 -10.93 7.69
C CYS A 437 -0.24 -9.70 7.53
N SER A 438 -0.15 -8.76 8.49
CA SER A 438 -0.91 -7.51 8.47
C SER A 438 -0.53 -6.62 7.29
N LEU A 439 0.76 -6.56 6.96
CA LEU A 439 1.24 -5.81 5.79
C LEU A 439 0.64 -6.38 4.49
N PHE A 440 0.72 -7.70 4.30
CA PHE A 440 0.18 -8.32 3.09
C PHE A 440 -1.34 -8.20 2.99
N LEU A 441 -2.08 -8.47 4.07
CA LEU A 441 -3.54 -8.34 4.07
C LEU A 441 -3.97 -6.87 3.97
N GLY A 442 -3.29 -5.96 4.65
CA GLY A 442 -3.60 -4.53 4.64
C GLY A 442 -3.38 -3.90 3.27
N VAL A 443 -2.19 -4.06 2.69
CA VAL A 443 -1.89 -3.56 1.34
C VAL A 443 -2.76 -4.27 0.29
N GLY A 444 -2.94 -5.60 0.42
CA GLY A 444 -3.82 -6.36 -0.45
C GLY A 444 -5.24 -5.82 -0.43
N ASN A 445 -5.81 -5.58 0.76
CA ASN A 445 -7.16 -5.02 0.89
C ASN A 445 -7.26 -3.58 0.38
N LEU A 446 -6.25 -2.74 0.61
CA LEU A 446 -6.18 -1.39 0.03
C LEU A 446 -6.34 -1.46 -1.50
N LEU A 447 -5.57 -2.34 -2.16
CA LEU A 447 -5.64 -2.52 -3.61
C LEU A 447 -6.97 -3.14 -4.08
N VAL A 448 -7.65 -3.97 -3.24
CA VAL A 448 -9.02 -4.45 -3.53
C VAL A 448 -9.97 -3.28 -3.65
N TRP A 449 -9.97 -2.38 -2.67
CA TRP A 449 -10.84 -1.20 -2.67
C TRP A 449 -10.50 -0.23 -3.80
N PHE A 450 -9.22 -0.01 -4.12
CA PHE A 450 -8.83 0.71 -5.33
C PHE A 450 -9.39 0.05 -6.60
N GLY A 451 -9.44 -1.27 -6.63
CA GLY A 451 -10.02 -2.04 -7.73
C GLY A 451 -11.51 -1.78 -7.96
N VAL A 452 -12.25 -1.33 -6.95
CA VAL A 452 -13.67 -0.95 -7.07
C VAL A 452 -13.84 0.25 -8.02
N LEU A 453 -12.89 1.18 -8.05
CA LEU A 453 -12.92 2.34 -8.96
C LEU A 453 -13.06 1.93 -10.43
N ARG A 454 -12.51 0.78 -10.82
CA ARG A 454 -12.70 0.23 -12.15
C ARG A 454 -14.18 0.03 -12.49
N TYR A 455 -14.98 -0.44 -11.54
CA TYR A 455 -16.39 -0.73 -11.76
C TYR A 455 -17.22 0.54 -11.74
N LEU A 456 -16.84 1.53 -10.95
CA LEU A 456 -17.42 2.88 -10.98
C LEU A 456 -17.18 3.56 -12.33
N GLY A 457 -16.07 3.24 -13.02
CA GLY A 457 -15.78 3.73 -14.37
C GLY A 457 -16.77 3.30 -15.45
N PHE A 458 -17.69 2.35 -15.18
CA PHE A 458 -18.76 2.01 -16.11
C PHE A 458 -19.91 3.02 -16.10
N PHE A 459 -20.03 3.82 -15.04
CA PHE A 459 -21.00 4.89 -14.93
C PHE A 459 -20.40 6.20 -15.45
N LYS A 460 -21.08 6.87 -16.39
CA LYS A 460 -20.58 8.10 -17.04
C LYS A 460 -20.13 9.16 -16.04
N THR A 461 -20.90 9.38 -14.98
CA THR A 461 -20.62 10.40 -13.95
C THR A 461 -19.29 10.15 -13.23
N TYR A 462 -19.03 8.91 -12.82
CA TYR A 462 -17.79 8.55 -12.10
C TYR A 462 -16.60 8.36 -13.05
N ASN A 463 -16.87 7.98 -14.30
CA ASN A 463 -15.82 7.77 -15.30
C ASN A 463 -15.08 9.07 -15.64
N VAL A 464 -15.78 10.22 -15.61
CA VAL A 464 -15.15 11.54 -15.80
C VAL A 464 -14.00 11.72 -14.80
N VAL A 465 -14.24 11.48 -13.51
CA VAL A 465 -13.23 11.62 -12.45
C VAL A 465 -12.05 10.67 -12.66
N ILE A 466 -12.33 9.40 -13.00
CA ILE A 466 -11.28 8.40 -13.22
C ILE A 466 -10.41 8.74 -14.44
N LEU A 467 -11.02 9.21 -15.52
CA LEU A 467 -10.31 9.64 -16.71
C LEU A 467 -9.49 10.92 -16.46
N THR A 468 -10.04 11.87 -15.69
CA THR A 468 -9.32 13.06 -15.25
C THR A 468 -8.06 12.68 -14.46
N LEU A 469 -8.20 11.79 -13.47
CA LEU A 469 -7.05 11.32 -12.68
C LEU A 469 -6.01 10.62 -13.58
N LYS A 470 -6.46 9.80 -14.52
CA LYS A 470 -5.56 9.12 -15.48
C LYS A 470 -4.83 10.12 -16.39
N LYS A 471 -5.49 11.16 -16.87
CA LYS A 471 -4.89 12.21 -17.74
C LYS A 471 -3.96 13.11 -16.92
N ALA A 472 -4.35 13.44 -15.68
CA ALA A 472 -3.56 14.28 -14.79
C ALA A 472 -2.30 13.56 -14.25
N ALA A 473 -2.34 12.24 -14.04
CA ALA A 473 -1.28 11.48 -13.39
C ALA A 473 0.14 11.73 -13.93
N PRO A 474 0.42 11.73 -15.24
CA PRO A 474 1.77 12.00 -15.75
C PRO A 474 2.20 13.46 -15.52
N LYS A 475 1.27 14.43 -15.57
CA LYS A 475 1.54 15.84 -15.28
C LYS A 475 1.82 16.01 -13.78
N ILE A 476 1.00 15.40 -12.93
CA ILE A 476 1.15 15.38 -11.47
C ILE A 476 2.50 14.78 -11.08
N PHE A 477 2.89 13.64 -11.66
CA PHE A 477 4.14 12.98 -11.33
C PHE A 477 5.36 13.87 -11.60
N ARG A 478 5.40 14.54 -12.75
CA ARG A 478 6.48 15.49 -13.08
C ARG A 478 6.52 16.67 -12.11
N PHE A 479 5.36 17.22 -11.78
CA PHE A 479 5.23 18.29 -10.80
C PHE A 479 5.67 17.85 -9.39
N LEU A 480 5.26 16.64 -8.98
CA LEU A 480 5.58 16.08 -7.66
C LEU A 480 7.10 15.90 -7.48
N VAL A 481 7.83 15.48 -8.53
CA VAL A 481 9.29 15.37 -8.47
C VAL A 481 9.92 16.72 -8.18
N ALA A 482 9.50 17.79 -8.85
CA ALA A 482 10.00 19.14 -8.57
C ALA A 482 9.65 19.62 -7.14
N ALA A 483 8.42 19.40 -6.71
CA ALA A 483 7.97 19.73 -5.36
C ALA A 483 8.77 18.94 -4.29
N LEU A 484 9.04 17.66 -4.50
CA LEU A 484 9.82 16.84 -3.57
C LEU A 484 11.29 17.29 -3.48
N LEU A 485 11.90 17.75 -4.57
CA LEU A 485 13.25 18.28 -4.53
C LEU A 485 13.34 19.55 -3.68
N ILE A 486 12.38 20.46 -3.82
CA ILE A 486 12.28 21.67 -3.00
C ILE A 486 12.04 21.28 -1.53
N TYR A 487 11.14 20.32 -1.29
CA TYR A 487 10.85 19.79 0.05
C TYR A 487 12.10 19.24 0.73
N ALA A 488 12.88 18.42 0.00
CA ALA A 488 14.13 17.87 0.52
C ALA A 488 15.12 18.97 0.90
N GLY A 489 15.22 20.05 0.09
CA GLY A 489 16.05 21.21 0.41
C GLY A 489 15.64 21.88 1.72
N PHE A 490 14.34 22.11 1.93
CA PHE A 490 13.83 22.62 3.20
C PHE A 490 14.05 21.64 4.36
N ALA A 491 13.82 20.35 4.16
CA ALA A 491 14.02 19.33 5.19
C ALA A 491 15.48 19.27 5.65
N PHE A 492 16.44 19.25 4.73
CA PHE A 492 17.87 19.26 5.09
C PHE A 492 18.29 20.57 5.77
N CYS A 493 17.82 21.71 5.28
CA CYS A 493 18.08 23.02 5.89
C CYS A 493 17.53 23.09 7.32
N GLY A 494 16.28 22.67 7.53
CA GLY A 494 15.65 22.65 8.84
C GLY A 494 16.35 21.72 9.81
N TRP A 495 16.66 20.50 9.37
CA TRP A 495 17.39 19.52 10.17
C TRP A 495 18.76 20.03 10.61
N LEU A 496 19.55 20.62 9.70
CA LEU A 496 20.90 21.07 10.01
C LEU A 496 20.92 22.28 10.95
N ILE A 497 20.06 23.28 10.69
CA ILE A 497 20.12 24.55 11.42
C ILE A 497 19.28 24.52 12.69
N LEU A 498 18.07 23.96 12.62
CA LEU A 498 17.13 23.96 13.74
C LEU A 498 17.25 22.69 14.62
N GLY A 499 17.84 21.61 14.11
CA GLY A 499 17.98 20.33 14.82
C GLY A 499 18.56 20.43 16.23
N PRO A 500 19.68 21.16 16.45
CA PRO A 500 20.27 21.32 17.78
C PRO A 500 19.38 22.09 18.76
N TYR A 501 18.43 22.87 18.27
CA TYR A 501 17.66 23.82 19.10
C TYR A 501 16.18 23.48 19.23
N HIS A 502 15.66 22.67 18.31
CA HIS A 502 14.23 22.37 18.24
C HIS A 502 13.97 20.86 18.16
N MET A 503 13.21 20.31 19.11
CA MET A 503 12.98 18.88 19.24
C MET A 503 12.38 18.24 17.98
N LYS A 504 11.48 18.93 17.28
CA LYS A 504 10.84 18.44 16.03
C LYS A 504 11.80 18.33 14.85
N PHE A 505 12.99 18.97 14.92
CA PHE A 505 14.00 18.98 13.85
C PHE A 505 15.24 18.13 14.16
N ARG A 506 15.26 17.37 15.27
CA ARG A 506 16.42 16.58 15.72
C ARG A 506 16.84 15.48 14.75
N SER A 507 15.91 14.87 14.03
CA SER A 507 16.21 13.87 13.01
C SER A 507 15.58 14.26 11.68
N LEU A 508 16.10 13.70 10.58
CA LEU A 508 15.53 13.94 9.26
C LEU A 508 14.07 13.42 9.16
N ALA A 509 13.77 12.31 9.83
CA ALA A 509 12.42 11.75 9.88
C ALA A 509 11.44 12.70 10.59
N THR A 510 11.76 13.11 11.83
CA THR A 510 10.93 14.05 12.61
C THR A 510 10.81 15.41 11.94
N THR A 511 11.88 15.89 11.27
CA THR A 511 11.83 17.11 10.45
C THR A 511 10.84 16.98 9.31
N SER A 512 10.88 15.86 8.58
CA SER A 512 9.94 15.59 7.49
C SER A 512 8.50 15.49 7.98
N GLU A 513 8.25 14.80 9.09
CA GLU A 513 6.93 14.72 9.72
C GLU A 513 6.42 16.11 10.14
N CYS A 514 7.28 16.91 10.77
CA CYS A 514 6.94 18.29 11.16
C CYS A 514 6.60 19.17 9.95
N LEU A 515 7.41 19.13 8.90
CA LEU A 515 7.16 19.91 7.70
C LEU A 515 5.87 19.46 6.98
N PHE A 516 5.61 18.15 6.97
CA PHE A 516 4.36 17.63 6.40
C PHE A 516 3.12 18.06 7.20
N SER A 517 3.18 18.06 8.54
CA SER A 517 2.09 18.58 9.39
C SER A 517 1.87 20.07 9.16
N LEU A 518 2.95 20.87 9.02
CA LEU A 518 2.86 22.29 8.72
C LEU A 518 2.19 22.61 7.38
N ILE A 519 2.38 21.77 6.33
CA ILE A 519 1.67 21.92 5.05
C ILE A 519 0.16 21.73 5.26
N ASN A 520 -0.24 20.82 6.17
CA ASN A 520 -1.64 20.58 6.50
C ASN A 520 -2.21 21.64 7.49
N GLY A 521 -1.39 22.57 7.96
CA GLY A 521 -1.80 23.62 8.89
C GLY A 521 -1.85 23.19 10.35
N ASP A 522 -1.25 22.02 10.66
CA ASP A 522 -1.23 21.47 12.01
C ASP A 522 -0.01 21.97 12.81
N ASP A 523 -0.23 22.22 14.10
CA ASP A 523 0.81 22.52 15.11
C ASP A 523 1.75 23.71 14.77
N MET A 524 1.27 24.64 13.95
CA MET A 524 2.07 25.80 13.49
C MET A 524 2.52 26.67 14.65
N PHE A 525 1.59 27.06 15.53
CA PHE A 525 1.89 27.98 16.63
C PHE A 525 2.93 27.40 17.61
N ALA A 526 2.76 26.12 17.99
CA ALA A 526 3.71 25.45 18.89
C ALA A 526 5.12 25.39 18.29
N THR A 527 5.25 25.17 16.98
CA THR A 527 6.54 25.15 16.28
C THR A 527 7.21 26.53 16.30
N PHE A 528 6.45 27.62 16.10
CA PHE A 528 6.98 28.99 16.20
C PHE A 528 7.39 29.39 17.63
N SER A 529 6.61 28.97 18.63
CA SER A 529 6.80 29.42 20.01
C SER A 529 8.02 28.79 20.70
N THR A 530 8.41 27.58 20.32
CA THR A 530 9.47 26.81 20.99
C THR A 530 10.86 27.49 20.92
N LEU A 531 11.13 28.32 19.91
CA LEU A 531 12.40 28.99 19.71
C LEU A 531 12.48 30.42 20.27
N SER A 532 11.41 30.96 20.85
CA SER A 532 11.32 32.33 21.30
C SER A 532 12.36 32.72 22.38
N SER A 533 12.93 31.75 23.11
CA SER A 533 13.91 31.97 24.19
C SER A 533 15.37 31.89 23.74
N LYS A 534 15.68 31.68 22.48
CA LYS A 534 17.03 31.46 21.95
C LYS A 534 17.61 32.77 21.37
N ALA A 535 18.80 32.69 20.79
CA ALA A 535 19.48 33.84 20.19
C ALA A 535 18.63 34.53 19.13
N ASN A 536 18.60 35.89 19.12
CA ASN A 536 17.71 36.69 18.27
C ASN A 536 17.86 36.38 16.76
N TRP A 537 19.08 36.11 16.28
CA TRP A 537 19.31 35.80 14.87
C TRP A 537 18.72 34.39 14.48
N LEU A 538 18.80 33.42 15.38
CA LEU A 538 18.26 32.09 15.17
C LEU A 538 16.73 32.13 15.16
N TRP A 539 16.14 32.90 16.05
CA TRP A 539 14.71 33.16 16.09
C TRP A 539 14.23 33.80 14.78
N LEU A 540 14.92 34.84 14.29
CA LEU A 540 14.60 35.50 13.03
C LEU A 540 14.71 34.54 11.84
N PHE A 541 15.77 33.72 11.80
CA PHE A 541 15.95 32.73 10.76
C PHE A 541 14.81 31.72 10.78
N CYS A 542 14.43 31.18 11.95
CA CYS A 542 13.33 30.23 12.10
C CYS A 542 12.01 30.82 11.60
N GLN A 543 11.70 32.04 11.95
CA GLN A 543 10.51 32.75 11.47
C GLN A 543 10.50 32.85 9.94
N LEU A 544 11.59 33.35 9.36
CA LEU A 544 11.72 33.51 7.92
C LEU A 544 11.62 32.13 7.20
N TYR A 545 12.29 31.14 7.72
CA TYR A 545 12.29 29.77 7.19
C TYR A 545 10.88 29.17 7.19
N LEU A 546 10.18 29.21 8.34
CA LEU A 546 8.84 28.65 8.47
C LEU A 546 7.82 29.42 7.64
N TYR A 547 7.85 30.76 7.65
CA TYR A 547 6.94 31.56 6.82
C TYR A 547 7.17 31.30 5.32
N SER A 548 8.42 31.24 4.87
CA SER A 548 8.71 30.96 3.45
C SER A 548 8.30 29.54 3.06
N PHE A 549 8.51 28.54 3.91
CA PHE A 549 8.09 27.17 3.66
C PHE A 549 6.57 27.07 3.57
N ILE A 550 5.86 27.55 4.57
CA ILE A 550 4.39 27.49 4.64
C ILE A 550 3.76 28.25 3.46
N SER A 551 4.24 29.47 3.19
CA SER A 551 3.73 30.27 2.08
C SER A 551 3.97 29.61 0.73
N LEU A 552 5.15 29.04 0.51
CA LEU A 552 5.48 28.34 -0.73
C LEU A 552 4.58 27.10 -0.94
N TYR A 553 4.43 26.27 0.09
CA TYR A 553 3.70 25.00 -0.06
C TYR A 553 2.20 25.18 -0.08
N ILE A 554 1.63 25.97 0.82
CA ILE A 554 0.17 26.15 0.87
C ILE A 554 -0.32 27.02 -0.31
N TYR A 555 0.34 28.15 -0.60
CA TYR A 555 -0.18 29.07 -1.61
C TYR A 555 0.32 28.79 -3.03
N VAL A 556 1.53 28.26 -3.20
CA VAL A 556 2.09 28.05 -4.54
C VAL A 556 1.96 26.59 -4.95
N VAL A 557 2.55 25.66 -4.19
CA VAL A 557 2.59 24.24 -4.58
C VAL A 557 1.20 23.62 -4.62
N LEU A 558 0.37 23.85 -3.60
CA LEU A 558 -0.99 23.31 -3.56
C LEU A 558 -1.88 23.93 -4.67
N SER A 559 -1.76 25.25 -4.91
CA SER A 559 -2.53 25.91 -5.97
C SER A 559 -2.15 25.41 -7.37
N LEU A 560 -0.84 25.20 -7.62
CA LEU A 560 -0.37 24.60 -8.87
C LEU A 560 -0.86 23.15 -9.04
N PHE A 561 -0.88 22.36 -7.96
CA PHE A 561 -1.41 21.00 -7.98
C PHE A 561 -2.90 20.98 -8.35
N ILE A 562 -3.69 21.84 -7.74
CA ILE A 562 -5.11 22.00 -8.06
C ILE A 562 -5.28 22.43 -9.53
N SER A 563 -4.49 23.40 -10.01
CA SER A 563 -4.52 23.87 -11.39
C SER A 563 -4.25 22.73 -12.40
N VAL A 564 -3.27 21.87 -12.13
CA VAL A 564 -2.96 20.71 -13.00
C VAL A 564 -4.13 19.72 -13.06
N ILE A 565 -4.83 19.50 -11.95
CA ILE A 565 -6.02 18.64 -11.93
C ILE A 565 -7.19 19.28 -12.68
N MET A 566 -7.42 20.60 -12.49
CA MET A 566 -8.47 21.32 -13.18
C MET A 566 -8.27 21.35 -14.69
N ASP A 567 -7.03 21.61 -15.15
CA ASP A 567 -6.67 21.55 -16.58
C ASP A 567 -6.98 20.17 -17.18
N ALA A 568 -6.64 19.09 -16.46
CA ALA A 568 -6.99 17.73 -16.89
C ALA A 568 -8.50 17.47 -16.88
N TYR A 569 -9.23 18.03 -15.90
CA TYR A 569 -10.69 17.89 -15.81
C TYR A 569 -11.37 18.61 -16.97
N ASP A 570 -10.95 19.84 -17.29
CA ASP A 570 -11.50 20.61 -18.41
C ASP A 570 -11.20 19.93 -19.75
N THR A 571 -10.02 19.40 -19.94
CA THR A 571 -9.68 18.58 -21.11
C THR A 571 -10.63 17.38 -21.26
N ILE A 572 -10.90 16.65 -20.20
CA ILE A 572 -11.83 15.51 -20.25
C ILE A 572 -13.26 15.95 -20.49
N LYS A 573 -13.70 17.08 -19.91
CA LYS A 573 -15.00 17.66 -20.15
C LYS A 573 -15.19 18.05 -21.63
N CYS A 574 -14.18 18.67 -22.25
CA CYS A 574 -14.15 18.94 -23.68
C CYS A 574 -14.26 17.64 -24.49
N TYR A 575 -13.50 16.59 -24.15
CA TYR A 575 -13.62 15.30 -24.85
C TYR A 575 -15.00 14.65 -24.76
N TYR A 576 -15.73 14.87 -23.67
CA TYR A 576 -17.12 14.39 -23.57
C TYR A 576 -18.11 15.21 -24.41
N ARG A 577 -17.79 16.49 -24.69
CA ARG A 577 -18.63 17.39 -25.52
C ARG A 577 -18.31 17.25 -27.00
N ASP A 578 -17.02 17.29 -27.36
CA ASP A 578 -16.55 17.43 -28.74
C ASP A 578 -16.07 16.08 -29.34
N GLY A 579 -15.99 15.04 -28.53
CA GLY A 579 -15.50 13.71 -28.90
C GLY A 579 -14.09 13.44 -28.37
N PHE A 580 -13.78 12.16 -28.16
CA PHE A 580 -12.45 11.72 -27.74
C PHE A 580 -11.50 11.68 -28.95
N PRO A 581 -10.20 12.01 -28.78
CA PRO A 581 -9.21 11.87 -29.83
C PRO A 581 -9.17 10.40 -30.31
N ILE A 582 -9.28 10.23 -31.62
CA ILE A 582 -9.40 8.92 -32.24
C ILE A 582 -7.98 8.44 -32.59
N SER A 583 -7.53 7.33 -31.99
CA SER A 583 -6.31 6.64 -32.42
C SER A 583 -6.57 5.85 -33.71
N ASP A 584 -5.51 5.59 -34.53
CA ASP A 584 -5.63 4.77 -35.75
C ASP A 584 -6.33 3.44 -35.48
N LEU A 585 -6.12 2.86 -34.29
CA LEU A 585 -6.78 1.63 -33.87
C LEU A 585 -8.28 1.83 -33.63
N ARG A 586 -8.68 2.93 -33.02
CA ARG A 586 -10.10 3.24 -32.76
C ARG A 586 -10.82 3.66 -34.02
N GLU A 587 -10.16 4.35 -34.92
CA GLU A 587 -10.70 4.66 -36.25
C GLU A 587 -11.00 3.38 -37.03
N PHE A 588 -10.07 2.42 -37.03
CA PHE A 588 -10.28 1.12 -37.63
C PHE A 588 -11.43 0.33 -36.96
N VAL A 589 -11.55 0.38 -35.65
CA VAL A 589 -12.62 -0.29 -34.91
C VAL A 589 -14.00 0.33 -35.21
N GLY A 590 -14.07 1.64 -35.44
CA GLY A 590 -15.29 2.38 -35.72
C GLY A 590 -16.26 2.49 -34.55
N THR A 591 -17.30 3.33 -34.72
CA THR A 591 -18.41 3.47 -33.76
C THR A 591 -19.36 2.28 -33.86
N ARG A 592 -19.92 1.89 -32.73
CA ARG A 592 -20.92 0.81 -32.59
C ARG A 592 -22.28 1.40 -32.35
N THR A 593 -23.30 0.84 -32.98
CA THR A 593 -24.71 1.17 -32.70
C THR A 593 -25.28 0.18 -31.67
N GLU A 594 -26.29 0.59 -30.91
CA GLU A 594 -26.99 -0.31 -29.98
C GLU A 594 -27.67 -1.46 -30.73
N GLU A 595 -28.07 -1.25 -31.99
CA GLU A 595 -28.63 -2.27 -32.86
C GLU A 595 -27.65 -3.40 -33.16
N ASP A 596 -26.33 -3.10 -33.29
CA ASP A 596 -25.28 -4.10 -33.50
C ASP A 596 -25.15 -5.08 -32.31
N LEU A 597 -25.44 -4.62 -31.09
CA LEU A 597 -25.37 -5.46 -29.87
C LEU A 597 -26.49 -6.50 -29.83
N VAL A 598 -27.65 -6.18 -30.42
CA VAL A 598 -28.85 -7.05 -30.39
C VAL A 598 -28.94 -7.91 -31.66
N SER A 599 -28.31 -7.49 -32.76
CA SER A 599 -28.38 -8.14 -34.07
C SER A 599 -27.81 -9.56 -34.18
N GLY A 600 -27.15 -10.05 -33.13
CA GLY A 600 -26.54 -11.39 -33.13
C GLY A 600 -25.25 -11.53 -33.98
N ILE A 601 -24.74 -10.42 -34.55
CA ILE A 601 -23.50 -10.39 -35.35
C ILE A 601 -22.30 -10.95 -34.59
N PHE A 602 -22.28 -10.81 -33.24
CA PHE A 602 -21.22 -11.28 -32.39
C PHE A 602 -21.38 -12.76 -31.93
N MET A 603 -22.47 -13.43 -32.29
CA MET A 603 -22.73 -14.82 -31.88
C MET A 603 -22.01 -15.85 -32.76
N ASN A 604 -21.90 -15.64 -34.08
CA ASN A 604 -21.58 -16.73 -35.03
C ASN A 604 -20.12 -16.84 -35.49
N ASN A 605 -19.19 -15.93 -35.14
CA ASN A 605 -17.89 -15.89 -35.82
C ASN A 605 -16.65 -16.00 -34.90
N MET A 606 -16.76 -16.46 -33.65
CA MET A 606 -15.63 -16.52 -32.73
C MET A 606 -15.37 -17.85 -32.01
N ASP A 607 -15.98 -18.93 -32.47
CA ASP A 607 -15.90 -20.24 -31.80
C ASP A 607 -14.51 -20.88 -31.81
N ASP A 608 -13.63 -20.50 -32.75
CA ASP A 608 -12.25 -21.00 -32.81
C ASP A 608 -11.32 -20.47 -31.70
N PHE A 609 -11.68 -19.35 -31.09
CA PHE A 609 -10.84 -18.74 -30.01
C PHE A 609 -11.33 -19.12 -28.59
N GLU A 610 -12.56 -19.56 -28.45
CA GLU A 610 -13.15 -19.87 -27.13
C GLU A 610 -13.06 -21.38 -26.78
N ARG A 611 -12.72 -22.22 -27.75
CA ARG A 611 -12.72 -23.69 -27.60
C ARG A 611 -11.45 -24.26 -26.94
N SER A 612 -10.45 -23.44 -26.58
CA SER A 612 -9.34 -23.97 -25.79
C SER A 612 -9.79 -24.22 -24.35
N THR A 613 -9.95 -25.47 -24.05
CA THR A 613 -10.14 -26.01 -22.69
C THR A 613 -9.04 -25.47 -21.78
N ILE A 614 -9.31 -25.30 -20.49
CA ILE A 614 -8.33 -24.82 -19.50
C ILE A 614 -7.00 -25.60 -19.60
N MET A 615 -7.06 -26.90 -19.91
CA MET A 615 -5.91 -27.78 -20.16
C MET A 615 -5.06 -27.34 -21.36
N ASP A 616 -5.67 -26.90 -22.46
CA ASP A 616 -4.98 -26.47 -23.67
C ASP A 616 -4.26 -25.11 -23.45
N THR A 617 -4.80 -24.28 -22.55
CA THR A 617 -4.17 -23.01 -22.14
C THR A 617 -2.95 -23.26 -21.23
N VAL A 618 -3.04 -24.20 -20.30
CA VAL A 618 -1.93 -24.62 -19.42
C VAL A 618 -0.81 -25.26 -20.24
N TYR A 619 -1.17 -26.13 -21.21
CA TYR A 619 -0.20 -26.80 -22.07
C TYR A 619 0.56 -25.81 -22.97
N LYS A 620 -0.13 -24.80 -23.53
CA LYS A 620 0.50 -23.75 -24.37
C LYS A 620 1.35 -22.76 -23.57
N VAL A 621 1.03 -22.51 -22.31
CA VAL A 621 1.86 -21.66 -21.44
C VAL A 621 3.14 -22.36 -21.00
N CYS A 622 3.08 -23.68 -20.75
CA CYS A 622 4.27 -24.45 -20.37
C CYS A 622 5.20 -24.80 -21.55
N CYS A 623 4.70 -24.85 -22.80
CA CYS A 623 5.48 -25.31 -23.95
C CYS A 623 5.95 -24.21 -24.92
N CYS A 624 5.49 -22.95 -24.82
CA CYS A 624 5.83 -21.87 -25.75
C CYS A 624 7.21 -21.21 -25.57
N GLY A 625 8.07 -21.70 -24.68
CA GLY A 625 9.43 -21.16 -24.50
C GLY A 625 10.51 -21.78 -25.38
N CYS A 626 10.31 -22.93 -26.01
CA CYS A 626 11.40 -23.71 -26.62
C CYS A 626 11.27 -24.05 -28.11
N CYS A 627 10.16 -23.82 -28.81
CA CYS A 627 9.97 -24.35 -30.16
C CYS A 627 10.00 -23.37 -31.35
N ASP A 628 10.15 -22.06 -31.14
CA ASP A 628 10.20 -21.10 -32.28
C ASP A 628 11.61 -20.85 -32.85
N ARG A 629 12.61 -21.67 -32.51
CA ARG A 629 13.98 -21.52 -33.01
C ARG A 629 14.42 -22.53 -34.08
N PHE A 630 13.56 -23.47 -34.49
CA PHE A 630 13.89 -24.45 -35.54
C PHE A 630 12.71 -24.60 -36.51
N ASN A 631 12.58 -23.73 -37.50
CA ASN A 631 12.07 -24.04 -38.84
C ASN A 631 12.12 -22.80 -39.74
N ASN A 632 13.33 -22.47 -40.20
CA ASN A 632 13.57 -21.82 -41.48
C ASN A 632 14.34 -22.83 -42.31
N GLY A 633 13.65 -23.46 -43.28
CA GLY A 633 14.30 -24.34 -44.22
C GLY A 633 13.31 -25.23 -45.00
N SER A 634 13.04 -24.83 -46.26
CA SER A 634 12.63 -25.64 -47.41
C SER A 634 11.27 -26.37 -47.42
N SER A 635 10.43 -25.90 -48.32
CA SER A 635 9.42 -26.74 -49.03
C SER A 635 10.13 -27.80 -49.89
N PRO A 636 9.49 -28.97 -50.29
CA PRO A 636 8.50 -28.99 -51.36
C PRO A 636 7.36 -30.02 -51.28
N SER A 637 6.28 -29.73 -52.05
CA SER A 637 5.35 -30.58 -52.83
C SER A 637 4.76 -31.89 -52.24
N GLY A 638 3.45 -31.95 -52.10
CA GLY A 638 2.33 -32.86 -52.22
C GLY A 638 2.55 -34.36 -52.57
N PRO A 639 1.50 -35.21 -52.77
CA PRO A 639 0.16 -35.22 -52.24
C PRO A 639 -0.27 -36.64 -51.67
N THR A 640 -1.53 -36.74 -51.17
CA THR A 640 -2.37 -37.95 -51.02
C THR A 640 -2.08 -38.96 -49.89
N GLY A 641 -3.17 -39.34 -49.21
CA GLY A 641 -3.30 -40.64 -48.58
C GLY A 641 -4.07 -40.65 -47.26
N TYR A 642 -5.38 -40.91 -47.32
CA TYR A 642 -6.18 -41.41 -46.22
C TYR A 642 -5.59 -42.70 -45.67
N THR A 643 -5.47 -42.87 -44.37
CA THR A 643 -5.77 -44.13 -43.68
C THR A 643 -6.01 -43.91 -42.21
N SER A 644 -7.14 -44.39 -41.81
CA SER A 644 -7.59 -44.73 -40.47
C SER A 644 -6.61 -45.71 -39.81
N LEU A 645 -6.36 -45.51 -38.51
CA LEU A 645 -5.98 -46.61 -37.62
C LEU A 645 -6.39 -46.28 -36.19
N ASP A 646 -7.56 -46.80 -35.83
CA ASP A 646 -7.89 -47.29 -34.50
C ASP A 646 -6.93 -48.41 -34.08
N SER A 647 -6.80 -48.58 -32.79
CA SER A 647 -6.16 -49.66 -32.03
C SER A 647 -4.65 -49.46 -31.74
N ILE A 648 -4.37 -49.24 -30.46
CA ILE A 648 -3.74 -50.18 -29.53
C ILE A 648 -3.84 -49.58 -28.12
N MET A 649 -4.81 -50.08 -27.37
CA MET A 649 -4.69 -50.22 -25.92
C MET A 649 -3.82 -51.44 -25.63
N LYS A 650 -2.77 -51.20 -24.87
CA LYS A 650 -2.44 -52.06 -23.71
C LYS A 650 -1.43 -51.30 -22.82
#